data_6c5ea34354e071d7cb0fe997b8cd420d
#
_entry.id   6c5ea34354e071d7cb0fe997b8cd420d
#
_cell.length_a   1.000
_cell.length_b   1.000
_cell.length_c   1.000
_cell.angle_alpha   90.00
_cell.angle_beta   90.00
_cell.angle_gamma   90.00
#
_symmetry.space_group_name_H-M   'P 1'
#
loop_
_entity.id
_entity.type
_entity.pdbx_description
1 polymer ?
#
loop_
_entity_poly.entity_id
_entity_poly.type
_entity_poly.pdbx_seq_one_letter_code
_entity_poly.pdbx_strand_id
1 'polypeptide(L)'
;MKTHLLSFLLFLFSLSLSAQTIGTMQELSAQQKAAATSITLRGVQLPTGWNSDFRQLRDCCPRLTELNLSGCRNRELPTNALFSAHHLRRLVLPDSLERIGKAALYACDGIEELVIPASVVRIDDSALAGMRALRRLTILGCPEMGEMALAGLTDLREIVVQSPIPPRCAANTFAGLQSQQIQLTVPRSARRAYRQAEGWRTLFINASKKHAEDVDSVQIIPIPQSLTYDGGRLTMAQIGKVVACDALHNERDHAQSILNRLSTWRPGKGKGILQLELDATISANPEAYTLQVTPNGIVIRGVTPTAVFWGLMTLEQMLTTSCANTLTASLPTLHIEDAPRTQLRELMIDPARIFIPLAELCPFVVEMARYKLNALHLHLVDDQAWRIEIKAYPRLTEIGSKRTGMDDMPLEISGYYTQEEMREFVQFAARYHVEVIPEIEMPGHEVAAIHCYPQLTCGAREVPIRTTCGVSNELLCPGEEFVYEFLGNVFRELSEVFPSRYIHLGGDEAGNPALDCWTHCEKCEALKAKLGIPLSDRSENWRLQEYLFNRVIDTLRTCYGKTPMFWYETDFKRIPEGCITFAWRHGLTAAAIRAAQENGAHIMLCPGEHCYLDYPAAPGDMPEVNWGMPVTSLEQTYRLDPSWGFGESFEQHHLFGVAGTLWSECIPTPERLFYMTYPRAMALAEAGWSPQSRRQWPDFQQRSTFHLRALFTRRLLDASR
;
A
#
# COMPACT_ATOMS: atom_id res chain seq x y z
N MET A 1 -0.11 53.88 -25.35
CA MET A 1 -1.07 53.91 -24.22
C MET A 1 -2.02 52.69 -24.18
N LYS A 2 -2.57 52.21 -25.31
CA LYS A 2 -3.50 51.05 -25.29
C LYS A 2 -2.84 49.71 -24.92
N THR A 3 -1.57 49.48 -25.24
CA THR A 3 -0.82 48.24 -24.95
C THR A 3 -0.44 48.11 -23.48
N HIS A 4 -0.15 49.21 -22.80
CA HIS A 4 0.16 49.20 -21.36
C HIS A 4 -1.08 49.05 -20.49
N LEU A 5 -2.24 49.50 -20.95
CA LEU A 5 -3.51 49.33 -20.24
C LEU A 5 -3.99 47.85 -20.27
N LEU A 6 -3.75 47.17 -21.39
CA LEU A 6 -4.09 45.74 -21.55
C LEU A 6 -3.18 44.83 -20.69
N SER A 7 -1.88 45.17 -20.64
CA SER A 7 -0.92 44.45 -19.76
C SER A 7 -1.20 44.69 -18.28
N PHE A 8 -1.63 45.88 -17.90
CA PHE A 8 -1.97 46.21 -16.51
C PHE A 8 -3.31 45.56 -16.10
N LEU A 9 -4.29 45.51 -17.02
CA LEU A 9 -5.54 44.77 -16.80
C LEU A 9 -5.33 43.26 -16.73
N LEU A 10 -4.46 42.70 -17.57
CA LEU A 10 -4.06 41.28 -17.52
C LEU A 10 -3.29 40.95 -16.21
N PHE A 11 -2.46 41.90 -15.75
CA PHE A 11 -1.73 41.74 -14.48
C PHE A 11 -2.66 41.88 -13.26
N LEU A 12 -3.64 42.78 -13.28
CA LEU A 12 -4.68 42.88 -12.25
C LEU A 12 -5.64 41.68 -12.29
N PHE A 13 -5.94 41.12 -13.46
CA PHE A 13 -6.73 39.88 -13.59
C PHE A 13 -5.95 38.67 -13.10
N SER A 14 -4.63 38.59 -13.30
CA SER A 14 -3.79 37.52 -12.78
C SER A 14 -3.62 37.59 -11.24
N LEU A 15 -3.55 38.82 -10.68
CA LEU A 15 -3.52 39.02 -9.21
C LEU A 15 -4.85 38.70 -8.55
N SER A 16 -6.00 38.88 -9.23
CA SER A 16 -7.32 38.54 -8.71
C SER A 16 -7.60 37.03 -8.77
N LEU A 17 -6.83 36.23 -9.54
CA LEU A 17 -6.94 34.79 -9.65
C LEU A 17 -6.12 34.03 -8.59
N SER A 18 -5.15 34.69 -7.95
CA SER A 18 -4.18 33.99 -7.05
C SER A 18 -4.60 33.97 -5.57
N ALA A 19 -5.37 34.95 -5.11
CA ALA A 19 -5.86 35.03 -3.73
C ALA A 19 -7.38 35.09 -3.69
N GLN A 20 -8.04 34.14 -3.02
CA GLN A 20 -9.49 34.00 -2.99
C GLN A 20 -10.03 34.09 -1.56
N THR A 21 -11.13 34.81 -1.37
CA THR A 21 -11.92 34.78 -0.14
C THR A 21 -13.32 34.32 -0.51
N ILE A 22 -13.71 33.15 -0.02
CA ILE A 22 -14.92 32.42 -0.43
C ILE A 22 -15.65 31.81 0.77
N GLY A 23 -16.89 31.44 0.57
CA GLY A 23 -17.68 30.67 1.52
C GLY A 23 -17.46 29.16 1.35
N THR A 24 -17.48 28.67 0.10
CA THR A 24 -17.26 27.23 -0.21
C THR A 24 -16.39 27.08 -1.45
N MET A 25 -15.78 25.93 -1.63
CA MET A 25 -14.96 25.62 -2.81
C MET A 25 -15.77 25.56 -4.11
N GLN A 26 -17.08 25.38 -4.03
CA GLN A 26 -17.99 25.39 -5.18
C GLN A 26 -18.11 26.76 -5.86
N GLU A 27 -17.74 27.83 -5.16
CA GLU A 27 -17.72 29.18 -5.73
C GLU A 27 -16.60 29.39 -6.75
N LEU A 28 -15.60 28.49 -6.80
CA LEU A 28 -14.46 28.56 -7.70
C LEU A 28 -14.61 27.57 -8.86
N SER A 29 -14.34 28.06 -10.07
CA SER A 29 -14.16 27.21 -11.25
C SER A 29 -12.90 26.33 -11.13
N ALA A 30 -12.80 25.25 -11.90
CA ALA A 30 -11.62 24.38 -11.93
C ALA A 30 -10.33 25.18 -12.24
N GLN A 31 -10.38 26.13 -13.17
CA GLN A 31 -9.24 26.98 -13.52
C GLN A 31 -8.82 27.90 -12.35
N GLN A 32 -9.78 28.43 -11.59
CA GLN A 32 -9.50 29.26 -10.41
C GLN A 32 -8.89 28.44 -9.29
N LYS A 33 -9.40 27.22 -9.04
CA LYS A 33 -8.83 26.27 -8.07
C LYS A 33 -7.38 25.93 -8.43
N ALA A 34 -7.11 25.56 -9.67
CA ALA A 34 -5.76 25.21 -10.13
C ALA A 34 -4.76 26.37 -10.06
N ALA A 35 -5.25 27.63 -10.17
CA ALA A 35 -4.42 28.83 -10.13
C ALA A 35 -4.25 29.44 -8.73
N ALA A 36 -5.10 29.07 -7.75
CA ALA A 36 -5.14 29.66 -6.43
C ALA A 36 -3.85 29.40 -5.65
N THR A 37 -3.26 30.45 -5.10
CA THR A 37 -2.08 30.37 -4.19
C THR A 37 -2.44 30.66 -2.75
N SER A 38 -3.56 31.38 -2.50
CA SER A 38 -4.06 31.69 -1.16
C SER A 38 -5.58 31.60 -1.16
N ILE A 39 -6.14 30.85 -0.20
CA ILE A 39 -7.58 30.71 -0.01
C ILE A 39 -7.92 31.05 1.45
N THR A 40 -8.91 31.92 1.63
CA THR A 40 -9.54 32.24 2.92
C THR A 40 -10.99 31.81 2.89
N LEU A 41 -11.39 30.89 3.76
CA LEU A 41 -12.78 30.44 3.91
C LEU A 41 -13.44 31.11 5.11
N ARG A 42 -14.65 31.63 4.92
CA ARG A 42 -15.35 32.39 5.95
C ARG A 42 -16.85 32.05 6.04
N GLY A 43 -17.33 32.00 7.26
CA GLY A 43 -18.76 32.04 7.58
C GLY A 43 -19.52 30.74 7.44
N VAL A 44 -18.88 29.63 7.08
CA VAL A 44 -19.51 28.34 6.76
C VAL A 44 -18.97 27.20 7.60
N GLN A 45 -19.78 26.17 7.70
CA GLN A 45 -19.35 24.84 8.06
C GLN A 45 -19.06 24.10 6.75
N LEU A 46 -17.80 23.75 6.54
CA LEU A 46 -17.40 23.03 5.34
C LEU A 46 -17.95 21.61 5.38
N PRO A 47 -18.50 21.07 4.28
CA PRO A 47 -18.89 19.70 4.17
C PRO A 47 -17.70 18.75 4.43
N THR A 48 -17.96 17.61 5.06
CA THR A 48 -16.94 16.61 5.41
C THR A 48 -17.05 15.32 4.61
N GLY A 49 -17.98 15.22 3.66
CA GLY A 49 -18.23 14.05 2.83
C GLY A 49 -17.37 13.93 1.58
N TRP A 50 -17.73 13.06 0.66
CA TRP A 50 -16.99 12.71 -0.57
C TRP A 50 -16.58 13.92 -1.42
N ASN A 51 -17.48 14.88 -1.62
CA ASN A 51 -17.22 16.15 -2.30
C ASN A 51 -16.84 17.26 -1.34
N SER A 52 -16.09 16.93 -0.28
CA SER A 52 -15.75 17.90 0.74
C SER A 52 -14.86 19.00 0.18
N ASP A 53 -15.04 20.21 0.73
CA ASP A 53 -14.17 21.33 0.41
C ASP A 53 -12.71 21.03 0.81
N PHE A 54 -12.48 20.20 1.83
CA PHE A 54 -11.14 19.75 2.24
C PHE A 54 -10.46 18.93 1.14
N ARG A 55 -11.19 18.01 0.50
CA ARG A 55 -10.68 17.24 -0.63
C ARG A 55 -10.35 18.15 -1.81
N GLN A 56 -11.23 19.08 -2.14
CA GLN A 56 -10.98 20.01 -3.24
C GLN A 56 -9.78 20.93 -2.97
N LEU A 57 -9.59 21.38 -1.72
CA LEU A 57 -8.42 22.14 -1.29
C LEU A 57 -7.12 21.35 -1.48
N ARG A 58 -7.15 20.06 -1.16
CA ARG A 58 -6.01 19.16 -1.28
C ARG A 58 -5.71 18.81 -2.75
N ASP A 59 -6.74 18.36 -3.48
CA ASP A 59 -6.55 17.67 -4.76
C ASP A 59 -6.68 18.61 -5.97
N CYS A 60 -7.46 19.70 -5.84
CA CYS A 60 -7.74 20.60 -6.96
C CYS A 60 -6.98 21.93 -6.90
N CYS A 61 -6.19 22.19 -5.86
CA CYS A 61 -5.46 23.44 -5.67
C CYS A 61 -3.94 23.21 -5.56
N PRO A 62 -3.27 22.71 -6.60
CA PRO A 62 -1.85 22.29 -6.54
C PRO A 62 -0.87 23.43 -6.29
N ARG A 63 -1.30 24.69 -6.40
CA ARG A 63 -0.48 25.88 -6.15
C ARG A 63 -0.79 26.56 -4.81
N LEU A 64 -1.68 25.98 -3.99
CA LEU A 64 -2.14 26.58 -2.76
C LEU A 64 -1.04 26.55 -1.70
N THR A 65 -0.45 27.70 -1.39
CA THR A 65 0.58 27.85 -0.37
C THR A 65 0.05 28.40 0.95
N GLU A 66 -1.11 29.08 0.95
CA GLU A 66 -1.72 29.65 2.14
C GLU A 66 -3.20 29.29 2.24
N LEU A 67 -3.58 28.69 3.36
CA LEU A 67 -4.96 28.35 3.68
C LEU A 67 -5.36 28.93 5.02
N ASN A 68 -6.41 29.75 5.04
CA ASN A 68 -6.97 30.35 6.24
C ASN A 68 -8.40 29.86 6.48
N LEU A 69 -8.57 29.07 7.53
CA LEU A 69 -9.85 28.51 7.97
C LEU A 69 -10.40 29.18 9.24
N SER A 70 -9.77 30.24 9.76
CA SER A 70 -10.17 30.89 11.03
C SER A 70 -11.63 31.35 11.05
N GLY A 71 -12.18 31.70 9.88
CA GLY A 71 -13.58 32.09 9.73
C GLY A 71 -14.57 30.91 9.60
N CYS A 72 -14.13 29.66 9.55
CA CYS A 72 -14.98 28.49 9.45
C CYS A 72 -15.57 28.11 10.82
N ARG A 73 -16.75 27.47 10.79
CA ARG A 73 -17.44 26.98 12.01
C ARG A 73 -17.22 25.48 12.26
N ASN A 74 -16.29 24.86 11.55
CA ASN A 74 -16.00 23.46 11.71
C ASN A 74 -15.45 23.16 13.10
N ARG A 75 -16.08 22.21 13.78
CA ARG A 75 -15.63 21.69 15.08
C ARG A 75 -14.64 20.54 14.90
N GLU A 76 -14.58 19.97 13.71
CA GLU A 76 -13.69 18.87 13.36
C GLU A 76 -12.99 19.15 12.03
N LEU A 77 -11.69 18.88 12.01
CA LEU A 77 -10.93 18.64 10.80
C LEU A 77 -11.05 17.14 10.51
N PRO A 78 -11.74 16.72 9.44
CA PRO A 78 -12.01 15.30 9.23
C PRO A 78 -10.74 14.49 9.00
N THR A 79 -10.84 13.18 9.14
CA THR A 79 -9.76 12.26 8.79
C THR A 79 -9.24 12.55 7.38
N ASN A 80 -7.91 12.60 7.21
CA ASN A 80 -7.22 12.90 5.95
C ASN A 80 -7.56 14.25 5.30
N ALA A 81 -8.11 15.21 6.01
CA ALA A 81 -8.61 16.48 5.43
C ALA A 81 -7.63 17.15 4.46
N LEU A 82 -6.39 17.34 4.88
CA LEU A 82 -5.32 17.95 4.09
C LEU A 82 -4.10 17.00 3.95
N PHE A 83 -4.36 15.70 3.99
CA PHE A 83 -3.35 14.65 3.85
C PHE A 83 -2.42 14.91 2.65
N SER A 84 -1.09 14.94 2.88
CA SER A 84 -0.07 15.15 1.84
C SER A 84 -0.19 16.45 1.05
N ALA A 85 -0.74 17.51 1.64
CA ALA A 85 -0.75 18.83 1.02
C ALA A 85 0.66 19.48 1.07
N HIS A 86 1.61 18.91 0.31
CA HIS A 86 3.05 19.28 0.33
C HIS A 86 3.33 20.72 -0.07
N HIS A 87 2.46 21.31 -0.90
CA HIS A 87 2.58 22.69 -1.37
C HIS A 87 2.18 23.73 -0.32
N LEU A 88 1.43 23.32 0.73
CA LEU A 88 0.92 24.24 1.74
C LEU A 88 2.06 24.68 2.68
N ARG A 89 2.21 26.01 2.83
CA ARG A 89 3.24 26.65 3.68
C ARG A 89 2.65 27.30 4.93
N ARG A 90 1.42 27.77 4.84
CA ARG A 90 0.74 28.44 5.95
C ARG A 90 -0.68 27.92 6.10
N LEU A 91 -1.00 27.48 7.30
CA LEU A 91 -2.33 27.01 7.68
C LEU A 91 -2.80 27.72 8.95
N VAL A 92 -4.00 28.31 8.89
CA VAL A 92 -4.69 28.84 10.07
C VAL A 92 -5.93 28.01 10.31
N LEU A 93 -5.98 27.35 11.46
CA LEU A 93 -7.08 26.46 11.86
C LEU A 93 -8.30 27.26 12.34
N PRO A 94 -9.53 26.68 12.31
CA PRO A 94 -10.73 27.30 12.88
C PRO A 94 -10.59 27.52 14.39
N ASP A 95 -11.03 28.69 14.88
CA ASP A 95 -11.02 28.98 16.33
C ASP A 95 -11.99 28.09 17.12
N SER A 96 -13.02 27.55 16.44
CA SER A 96 -14.03 26.64 17.00
C SER A 96 -13.66 25.16 16.92
N LEU A 97 -12.46 24.83 16.44
CA LEU A 97 -12.03 23.46 16.20
C LEU A 97 -11.87 22.68 17.52
N GLU A 98 -12.56 21.56 17.66
CA GLU A 98 -12.52 20.69 18.83
C GLU A 98 -11.70 19.42 18.59
N ARG A 99 -11.64 18.94 17.33
CA ARG A 99 -10.97 17.70 16.96
C ARG A 99 -10.15 17.85 15.68
N ILE A 100 -8.94 17.32 15.71
CA ILE A 100 -8.12 17.09 14.51
C ILE A 100 -8.14 15.59 14.26
N GLY A 101 -8.82 15.18 13.20
CA GLY A 101 -9.06 13.78 12.86
C GLY A 101 -7.79 13.03 12.46
N LYS A 102 -7.90 11.71 12.36
CA LYS A 102 -6.79 10.83 12.03
C LYS A 102 -6.12 11.23 10.71
N ALA A 103 -4.79 11.35 10.72
CA ALA A 103 -3.99 11.75 9.57
C ALA A 103 -4.44 13.05 8.86
N ALA A 104 -5.20 13.93 9.53
CA ALA A 104 -5.80 15.12 8.91
C ALA A 104 -4.78 16.08 8.29
N LEU A 105 -3.59 16.20 8.87
CA LEU A 105 -2.46 17.01 8.41
C LEU A 105 -1.21 16.15 8.15
N TYR A 106 -1.39 14.85 7.97
CA TYR A 106 -0.29 13.92 7.71
C TYR A 106 0.50 14.36 6.49
N ALA A 107 1.84 14.40 6.60
CA ALA A 107 2.76 14.77 5.53
C ALA A 107 2.48 16.14 4.89
N CYS A 108 1.84 17.10 5.60
CA CYS A 108 1.85 18.52 5.19
C CYS A 108 3.25 19.11 5.45
N ASP A 109 4.24 18.62 4.71
CA ASP A 109 5.66 18.82 4.97
C ASP A 109 6.22 20.18 4.50
N GLY A 110 5.34 21.08 4.06
CA GLY A 110 5.68 22.46 3.75
C GLY A 110 5.40 23.48 4.85
N ILE A 111 4.66 23.11 5.92
CA ILE A 111 4.26 24.04 6.99
C ILE A 111 5.40 24.13 8.02
N GLU A 112 5.92 25.34 8.26
CA GLU A 112 7.00 25.56 9.22
C GLU A 112 6.51 25.86 10.64
N GLU A 113 5.34 26.47 10.79
CA GLU A 113 4.75 26.81 12.10
C GLU A 113 3.27 26.45 12.14
N LEU A 114 2.82 25.84 13.24
CA LEU A 114 1.42 25.50 13.44
C LEU A 114 0.97 25.86 14.86
N VAL A 115 -0.21 26.47 14.94
CA VAL A 115 -0.87 26.77 16.21
C VAL A 115 -2.14 25.93 16.33
N ILE A 116 -2.21 25.11 17.37
CA ILE A 116 -3.40 24.33 17.74
C ILE A 116 -4.27 25.19 18.68
N PRO A 117 -5.50 25.54 18.29
CA PRO A 117 -6.40 26.37 19.08
C PRO A 117 -6.70 25.77 20.47
N ALA A 118 -7.03 26.64 21.43
CA ALA A 118 -7.35 26.21 22.79
C ALA A 118 -8.66 25.38 22.88
N SER A 119 -9.53 25.50 21.89
CA SER A 119 -10.77 24.74 21.73
C SER A 119 -10.54 23.26 21.38
N VAL A 120 -9.36 22.90 20.85
CA VAL A 120 -9.06 21.51 20.48
C VAL A 120 -8.94 20.65 21.73
N VAL A 121 -9.80 19.64 21.82
CA VAL A 121 -9.84 18.66 22.92
C VAL A 121 -9.24 17.31 22.53
N ARG A 122 -9.12 17.05 21.20
CA ARG A 122 -8.56 15.78 20.70
C ARG A 122 -7.74 15.99 19.42
N ILE A 123 -6.58 15.34 19.39
CA ILE A 123 -5.73 15.14 18.20
C ILE A 123 -5.59 13.64 18.01
N ASP A 124 -6.17 13.11 16.94
CA ASP A 124 -6.23 11.67 16.69
C ASP A 124 -4.88 11.09 16.23
N ASP A 125 -4.88 9.77 15.98
CA ASP A 125 -3.69 9.02 15.57
C ASP A 125 -3.09 9.57 14.27
N SER A 126 -1.77 9.75 14.26
CA SER A 126 -1.00 10.26 13.12
C SER A 126 -1.46 11.62 12.57
N ALA A 127 -2.29 12.36 13.29
CA ALA A 127 -2.96 13.57 12.79
C ALA A 127 -2.00 14.63 12.21
N LEU A 128 -0.83 14.81 12.81
CA LEU A 128 0.23 15.73 12.36
C LEU A 128 1.52 14.99 11.99
N ALA A 129 1.48 13.66 11.84
CA ALA A 129 2.69 12.91 11.56
C ALA A 129 3.29 13.27 10.20
N GLY A 130 4.63 13.28 10.10
CA GLY A 130 5.33 13.53 8.86
C GLY A 130 5.36 14.98 8.37
N MET A 131 4.92 15.96 9.16
CA MET A 131 5.09 17.40 8.85
C MET A 131 6.56 17.81 9.02
N ARG A 132 7.39 17.49 8.04
CA ARG A 132 8.86 17.53 8.14
C ARG A 132 9.43 18.92 8.34
N ALA A 133 8.88 19.92 7.64
CA ALA A 133 9.35 21.30 7.76
C ALA A 133 8.88 22.01 9.04
N LEU A 134 8.03 21.38 9.85
CA LEU A 134 7.49 22.00 11.06
C LEU A 134 8.59 22.24 12.08
N ARG A 135 8.89 23.52 12.34
CA ARG A 135 9.92 23.98 13.27
C ARG A 135 9.36 24.37 14.62
N ARG A 136 8.14 24.89 14.62
CA ARG A 136 7.46 25.35 15.83
C ARG A 136 6.02 24.84 15.89
N LEU A 137 5.70 24.16 17.00
CA LEU A 137 4.33 23.74 17.32
C LEU A 137 3.86 24.44 18.59
N THR A 138 2.75 25.16 18.52
CA THR A 138 2.13 25.82 19.69
C THR A 138 0.79 25.16 19.98
N ILE A 139 0.61 24.65 21.21
CA ILE A 139 -0.62 24.04 21.70
C ILE A 139 -1.20 24.94 22.78
N LEU A 140 -2.31 25.61 22.46
CA LEU A 140 -2.93 26.58 23.37
C LEU A 140 -3.82 25.92 24.44
N GLY A 141 -4.38 24.73 24.15
CA GLY A 141 -5.26 23.95 25.01
C GLY A 141 -4.61 22.75 25.68
N CYS A 142 -5.45 21.76 26.03
CA CYS A 142 -5.05 20.51 26.65
C CYS A 142 -5.68 19.31 25.90
N PRO A 143 -5.35 19.10 24.61
CA PRO A 143 -5.95 18.02 23.85
C PRO A 143 -5.44 16.66 24.31
N GLU A 144 -6.29 15.64 24.26
CA GLU A 144 -5.84 14.26 24.24
C GLU A 144 -5.18 13.95 22.90
N MET A 145 -4.01 13.30 22.89
CA MET A 145 -3.24 12.99 21.69
C MET A 145 -3.12 11.48 21.48
N GLY A 146 -3.51 11.04 20.29
CA GLY A 146 -3.49 9.67 19.87
C GLY A 146 -2.09 9.10 19.57
N GLU A 147 -2.07 7.87 19.09
CA GLU A 147 -0.85 7.18 18.70
C GLU A 147 -0.18 7.91 17.53
N MET A 148 1.14 8.10 17.66
CA MET A 148 1.96 8.72 16.61
C MET A 148 1.46 10.10 16.14
N ALA A 149 0.59 10.78 16.91
CA ALA A 149 -0.03 12.03 16.50
C ALA A 149 0.98 13.11 16.08
N LEU A 150 2.16 13.10 16.64
CA LEU A 150 3.29 14.02 16.37
C LEU A 150 4.55 13.28 15.90
N ALA A 151 4.40 12.14 15.23
CA ALA A 151 5.54 11.35 14.79
C ALA A 151 6.22 11.95 13.55
N GLY A 152 7.56 11.78 13.44
CA GLY A 152 8.29 12.11 12.23
C GLY A 152 8.42 13.61 11.90
N LEU A 153 8.29 14.50 12.90
CA LEU A 153 8.53 15.96 12.76
C LEU A 153 10.04 16.24 12.85
N THR A 154 10.77 15.98 11.77
CA THR A 154 12.24 15.96 11.78
C THR A 154 12.89 17.30 12.04
N ASP A 155 12.28 18.39 11.58
CA ASP A 155 12.82 19.75 11.75
C ASP A 155 12.29 20.47 12.98
N LEU A 156 11.49 19.79 13.80
CA LEU A 156 10.90 20.40 15.00
C LEU A 156 11.98 20.83 15.98
N ARG A 157 11.94 22.12 16.35
CA ARG A 157 12.90 22.75 17.27
C ARG A 157 12.23 23.25 18.55
N GLU A 158 10.95 23.59 18.47
CA GLU A 158 10.22 24.15 19.61
C GLU A 158 8.81 23.60 19.71
N ILE A 159 8.44 23.16 20.91
CA ILE A 159 7.06 22.87 21.30
C ILE A 159 6.69 23.83 22.45
N VAL A 160 5.65 24.63 22.25
CA VAL A 160 5.10 25.52 23.28
C VAL A 160 3.74 24.97 23.69
N VAL A 161 3.58 24.63 24.97
CA VAL A 161 2.28 24.20 25.51
C VAL A 161 1.86 25.16 26.60
N GLN A 162 0.69 25.77 26.48
CA GLN A 162 0.19 26.76 27.46
C GLN A 162 -0.57 26.12 28.63
N SER A 163 -0.98 24.87 28.48
CA SER A 163 -1.73 24.15 29.52
C SER A 163 -0.86 23.92 30.77
N PRO A 164 -1.38 24.20 31.99
CA PRO A 164 -0.72 23.84 33.24
C PRO A 164 -0.84 22.33 33.55
N ILE A 165 -1.69 21.61 32.85
CA ILE A 165 -1.85 20.16 32.95
C ILE A 165 -1.29 19.54 31.69
N PRO A 166 -0.39 18.52 31.77
CA PRO A 166 0.09 17.84 30.58
C PRO A 166 -1.05 17.19 29.82
N PRO A 167 -1.20 17.48 28.50
CA PRO A 167 -2.12 16.74 27.65
C PRO A 167 -1.87 15.23 27.74
N ARG A 168 -2.93 14.44 27.77
CA ARG A 168 -2.79 12.97 27.70
C ARG A 168 -2.22 12.57 26.36
N CYS A 169 -1.24 11.67 26.38
CA CYS A 169 -0.56 11.18 25.20
C CYS A 169 -0.49 9.65 25.22
N ALA A 170 -0.61 9.03 24.08
CA ALA A 170 -0.13 7.66 23.90
C ALA A 170 1.41 7.60 24.06
N ALA A 171 1.94 6.45 24.45
CA ALA A 171 3.38 6.28 24.68
C ALA A 171 4.24 6.60 23.45
N ASN A 172 3.68 6.46 22.25
CA ASN A 172 4.33 6.66 20.95
C ASN A 172 3.94 7.97 20.23
N THR A 173 3.17 8.86 20.89
CA THR A 173 2.73 10.15 20.30
C THR A 173 3.89 10.92 19.66
N PHE A 174 5.07 10.93 20.29
CA PHE A 174 6.28 11.64 19.85
C PHE A 174 7.30 10.71 19.15
N ALA A 175 6.85 9.67 18.49
CA ALA A 175 7.74 8.71 17.83
C ALA A 175 8.63 9.39 16.78
N GLY A 176 9.94 9.08 16.78
CA GLY A 176 10.90 9.60 15.82
C GLY A 176 11.36 11.04 16.04
N LEU A 177 10.92 11.72 17.12
CA LEU A 177 11.44 13.04 17.45
C LEU A 177 12.84 12.95 18.10
N GLN A 178 13.73 13.85 17.65
CA GLN A 178 15.05 14.01 18.28
C GLN A 178 14.92 14.89 19.53
N SER A 179 14.59 14.28 20.66
CA SER A 179 14.32 14.99 21.93
C SER A 179 15.42 15.95 22.37
N GLN A 180 16.68 15.68 21.98
CA GLN A 180 17.85 16.54 22.29
C GLN A 180 17.85 17.88 21.58
N GLN A 181 17.10 18.04 20.50
CA GLN A 181 17.04 19.23 19.67
C GLN A 181 15.78 20.06 19.92
N ILE A 182 14.82 19.53 20.71
CA ILE A 182 13.52 20.18 20.91
C ILE A 182 13.52 20.96 22.21
N GLN A 183 13.29 22.27 22.11
CA GLN A 183 13.00 23.11 23.25
C GLN A 183 11.51 22.98 23.63
N LEU A 184 11.23 22.35 24.78
CA LEU A 184 9.87 22.27 25.31
C LEU A 184 9.63 23.45 26.28
N THR A 185 8.71 24.34 25.92
CA THR A 185 8.24 25.47 26.73
C THR A 185 6.89 25.17 27.32
N VAL A 186 6.82 25.10 28.65
CA VAL A 186 5.58 24.86 29.43
C VAL A 186 5.51 25.83 30.61
N PRO A 187 4.33 26.05 31.22
CA PRO A 187 4.21 26.88 32.42
C PRO A 187 5.17 26.42 33.51
N ARG A 188 5.87 27.37 34.15
CA ARG A 188 6.93 27.06 35.17
C ARG A 188 6.40 26.14 36.28
N SER A 189 5.17 26.38 36.76
CA SER A 189 4.51 25.55 37.78
C SER A 189 4.22 24.12 37.34
N ALA A 190 4.07 23.87 36.04
CA ALA A 190 3.70 22.56 35.48
C ALA A 190 4.92 21.69 35.08
N ARG A 191 6.13 22.23 35.07
CA ARG A 191 7.34 21.55 34.58
C ARG A 191 7.58 20.17 35.19
N ARG A 192 7.27 20.01 36.48
CA ARG A 192 7.39 18.71 37.17
C ARG A 192 6.37 17.71 36.66
N ALA A 193 5.11 18.14 36.43
CA ALA A 193 4.04 17.28 35.90
C ALA A 193 4.40 16.78 34.49
N TYR A 194 4.88 17.65 33.60
CA TYR A 194 5.29 17.25 32.24
C TYR A 194 6.46 16.25 32.22
N ARG A 195 7.40 16.36 33.15
CA ARG A 195 8.50 15.38 33.28
C ARG A 195 8.03 13.99 33.71
N GLN A 196 6.90 13.89 34.36
CA GLN A 196 6.33 12.64 34.87
C GLN A 196 5.23 12.07 33.97
N ALA A 197 4.65 12.91 33.08
CA ALA A 197 3.56 12.52 32.21
C ALA A 197 4.03 11.57 31.09
N GLU A 198 3.22 10.57 30.82
CA GLU A 198 3.44 9.61 29.71
C GLU A 198 3.56 10.36 28.38
N GLY A 199 4.39 9.86 27.46
CA GLY A 199 4.73 10.54 26.22
C GLY A 199 5.67 11.75 26.45
N TRP A 200 5.22 12.77 27.21
CA TRP A 200 6.00 14.01 27.45
C TRP A 200 7.36 13.79 28.10
N ARG A 201 7.48 12.83 29.00
CA ARG A 201 8.75 12.49 29.66
C ARG A 201 9.85 12.17 28.67
N THR A 202 9.52 11.69 27.46
CA THR A 202 10.50 11.35 26.42
C THR A 202 11.24 12.58 25.91
N LEU A 203 10.63 13.77 25.97
CA LEU A 203 11.24 15.04 25.56
C LEU A 203 12.21 15.62 26.61
N PHE A 204 12.25 15.07 27.83
CA PHE A 204 13.18 15.48 28.91
C PHE A 204 14.31 14.49 29.13
N ILE A 205 14.32 13.35 28.47
CA ILE A 205 15.38 12.36 28.63
C ILE A 205 16.57 12.83 27.81
N ASN A 206 17.57 13.46 28.49
CA ASN A 206 18.91 13.56 27.93
C ASN A 206 19.39 12.15 27.62
N ALA A 207 19.91 11.90 26.43
CA ALA A 207 20.42 10.61 25.98
C ALA A 207 21.69 10.18 26.73
N SER A 208 21.71 10.28 28.05
CA SER A 208 22.74 9.74 28.90
C SER A 208 22.15 8.68 29.84
N LYS A 209 22.34 7.41 29.46
CA LYS A 209 22.29 6.24 30.33
C LYS A 209 20.90 5.90 30.95
N LYS A 210 19.95 5.33 30.20
CA LYS A 210 19.05 4.27 30.71
C LYS A 210 18.01 3.82 29.68
N HIS A 211 18.41 3.23 28.57
CA HIS A 211 17.57 2.34 27.78
C HIS A 211 18.36 1.14 27.23
N ALA A 212 19.40 0.73 27.97
CA ALA A 212 20.20 -0.44 27.63
C ALA A 212 19.72 -1.73 28.33
N GLU A 213 18.69 -1.67 29.17
CA GLU A 213 18.36 -2.82 30.04
C GLU A 213 16.98 -3.47 29.80
N ASP A 214 16.11 -2.96 28.90
CA ASP A 214 14.76 -3.53 28.76
C ASP A 214 14.37 -3.98 27.34
N VAL A 215 15.26 -4.09 26.36
CA VAL A 215 14.96 -4.68 25.06
C VAL A 215 15.98 -5.75 24.69
N ASP A 216 16.02 -6.83 25.45
CA ASP A 216 16.69 -8.07 25.01
C ASP A 216 15.87 -8.85 23.96
N SER A 217 14.60 -8.50 23.72
CA SER A 217 13.77 -9.15 22.72
C SER A 217 13.83 -8.42 21.38
N VAL A 218 14.20 -9.16 20.33
CA VAL A 218 14.15 -8.67 18.95
C VAL A 218 12.70 -8.55 18.48
N GLN A 219 12.40 -7.47 17.75
CA GLN A 219 11.05 -7.22 17.21
C GLN A 219 11.03 -7.65 15.74
N ILE A 220 10.52 -8.84 15.44
CA ILE A 220 10.53 -9.42 14.09
C ILE A 220 9.09 -9.60 13.59
N ILE A 221 8.81 -9.15 12.37
CA ILE A 221 7.55 -9.38 11.65
C ILE A 221 7.91 -9.92 10.25
N PRO A 222 7.36 -11.07 9.84
CA PRO A 222 6.55 -12.04 10.59
C PRO A 222 7.32 -12.68 11.75
N ILE A 223 6.56 -13.09 12.80
CA ILE A 223 7.18 -13.81 13.94
C ILE A 223 7.71 -15.18 13.47
N PRO A 224 8.99 -15.53 13.75
CA PRO A 224 9.56 -16.78 13.29
C PRO A 224 8.94 -18.00 13.97
N GLN A 225 9.06 -19.16 13.30
CA GLN A 225 8.58 -20.43 13.84
C GLN A 225 9.25 -20.79 15.17
N SER A 226 10.58 -20.60 15.25
CA SER A 226 11.36 -20.81 16.46
C SER A 226 12.34 -19.66 16.68
N LEU A 227 12.48 -19.22 17.91
CA LEU A 227 13.44 -18.22 18.36
C LEU A 227 13.88 -18.55 19.78
N THR A 228 15.18 -18.77 19.97
CA THR A 228 15.79 -19.01 21.28
C THR A 228 16.95 -18.05 21.52
N TYR A 229 17.13 -17.61 22.77
CA TYR A 229 18.20 -16.72 23.19
C TYR A 229 19.25 -17.48 23.99
N ASP A 230 20.55 -17.20 23.71
CA ASP A 230 21.68 -17.85 24.38
C ASP A 230 22.28 -17.00 25.52
N GLY A 231 21.67 -15.84 25.81
CA GLY A 231 22.04 -14.98 26.95
C GLY A 231 23.33 -14.16 26.75
N GLY A 232 23.91 -14.15 25.55
CA GLY A 232 25.12 -13.36 25.20
C GLY A 232 24.82 -12.18 24.28
N ARG A 233 25.87 -11.46 23.86
CA ARG A 233 25.78 -10.39 22.86
C ARG A 233 26.95 -10.44 21.88
N LEU A 234 26.68 -10.08 20.62
CA LEU A 234 27.66 -9.84 19.57
C LEU A 234 27.77 -8.32 19.33
N THR A 235 28.96 -7.77 19.49
CA THR A 235 29.24 -6.38 19.12
C THR A 235 29.43 -6.28 17.60
N MET A 236 28.67 -5.44 16.90
CA MET A 236 28.70 -5.34 15.43
C MET A 236 30.07 -4.94 14.87
N ALA A 237 30.86 -4.16 15.63
CA ALA A 237 32.23 -3.84 15.27
C ALA A 237 33.20 -5.05 15.24
N GLN A 238 32.80 -6.19 15.81
CA GLN A 238 33.56 -7.46 15.73
C GLN A 238 33.43 -8.14 14.37
N ILE A 239 32.40 -7.87 13.59
CA ILE A 239 32.23 -8.41 12.25
C ILE A 239 33.25 -7.72 11.32
N GLY A 240 34.14 -8.49 10.71
CA GLY A 240 35.18 -7.97 9.79
C GLY A 240 34.80 -8.10 8.31
N LYS A 241 34.05 -9.11 7.96
CA LYS A 241 33.68 -9.39 6.56
C LYS A 241 32.38 -10.14 6.42
N VAL A 242 31.78 -10.02 5.23
CA VAL A 242 30.70 -10.87 4.76
C VAL A 242 31.28 -11.93 3.83
N VAL A 243 30.91 -13.20 4.01
CA VAL A 243 31.39 -14.33 3.24
C VAL A 243 30.17 -15.07 2.64
N ALA A 244 30.21 -15.35 1.35
CA ALA A 244 29.18 -16.09 0.63
C ALA A 244 29.83 -16.79 -0.58
N CYS A 245 29.20 -17.85 -1.08
CA CYS A 245 29.58 -18.44 -2.38
C CYS A 245 29.08 -17.57 -3.54
N ASP A 246 29.54 -17.82 -4.76
CA ASP A 246 29.20 -17.02 -5.94
C ASP A 246 27.69 -17.06 -6.26
N ALA A 247 27.00 -18.15 -5.94
CA ALA A 247 25.55 -18.27 -6.11
C ALA A 247 24.75 -17.29 -5.20
N LEU A 248 25.38 -16.73 -4.18
CA LEU A 248 24.81 -15.78 -3.23
C LEU A 248 25.39 -14.35 -3.38
N HIS A 249 25.83 -13.97 -4.59
CA HIS A 249 26.41 -12.64 -4.79
C HIS A 249 25.42 -11.51 -4.50
N ASN A 250 24.16 -11.66 -4.91
CA ASN A 250 23.09 -10.69 -4.63
C ASN A 250 22.85 -10.54 -3.11
N GLU A 251 22.72 -11.65 -2.39
CA GLU A 251 22.50 -11.70 -0.94
C GLU A 251 23.72 -11.13 -0.19
N ARG A 252 24.93 -11.38 -0.66
CA ARG A 252 26.15 -10.79 -0.11
C ARG A 252 26.11 -9.26 -0.21
N ASP A 253 25.74 -8.72 -1.36
CA ASP A 253 25.68 -7.29 -1.62
C ASP A 253 24.58 -6.63 -0.74
N HIS A 254 23.44 -7.28 -0.59
CA HIS A 254 22.39 -6.89 0.37
C HIS A 254 22.91 -6.90 1.81
N ALA A 255 23.60 -7.94 2.26
CA ALA A 255 24.16 -8.05 3.58
C ALA A 255 25.13 -6.91 3.90
N GLN A 256 26.03 -6.57 2.96
CA GLN A 256 26.97 -5.46 3.10
C GLN A 256 26.25 -4.11 3.21
N SER A 257 25.23 -3.89 2.37
CA SER A 257 24.40 -2.69 2.41
C SER A 257 23.68 -2.53 3.75
N ILE A 258 23.04 -3.61 4.24
CA ILE A 258 22.34 -3.63 5.53
C ILE A 258 23.31 -3.28 6.68
N LEU A 259 24.46 -3.95 6.75
CA LEU A 259 25.46 -3.70 7.80
C LEU A 259 26.01 -2.27 7.78
N ASN A 260 26.33 -1.76 6.60
CA ASN A 260 26.82 -0.38 6.42
C ASN A 260 25.82 0.67 6.90
N ARG A 261 24.55 0.45 6.59
CA ARG A 261 23.47 1.41 6.82
C ARG A 261 22.95 1.39 8.26
N LEU A 262 22.90 0.21 8.90
CA LEU A 262 22.14 0.00 10.12
C LEU A 262 22.98 -0.39 11.35
N SER A 263 24.30 -0.53 11.23
CA SER A 263 25.13 -0.97 12.33
C SER A 263 26.46 -0.21 12.45
N THR A 264 27.16 -0.43 13.56
CA THR A 264 28.52 0.08 13.77
C THR A 264 29.60 -0.74 13.05
N TRP A 265 29.22 -1.55 12.09
CA TRP A 265 30.12 -2.35 11.29
C TRP A 265 31.19 -1.49 10.59
N ARG A 266 32.44 -2.03 10.55
CA ARG A 266 33.57 -1.43 9.82
C ARG A 266 34.29 -2.53 9.06
N PRO A 267 34.25 -2.56 7.72
CA PRO A 267 34.90 -3.57 6.91
C PRO A 267 36.38 -3.76 7.27
N GLY A 268 36.82 -5.01 7.42
CA GLY A 268 38.22 -5.34 7.70
C GLY A 268 38.73 -5.04 9.10
N LYS A 269 37.92 -4.51 10.01
CA LYS A 269 38.34 -4.16 11.38
C LYS A 269 38.17 -5.25 12.40
N GLY A 270 37.14 -6.11 12.24
CA GLY A 270 36.82 -7.23 13.12
C GLY A 270 37.41 -8.56 12.64
N LYS A 271 37.36 -9.58 13.49
CA LYS A 271 37.73 -10.97 13.18
C LYS A 271 36.52 -11.86 12.89
N GLY A 272 35.34 -11.47 13.37
CA GLY A 272 34.09 -12.20 13.17
C GLY A 272 33.60 -12.13 11.70
N ILE A 273 32.68 -13.01 11.35
CA ILE A 273 32.17 -13.19 9.99
C ILE A 273 30.65 -13.14 10.04
N LEU A 274 30.03 -12.48 9.03
CA LEU A 274 28.68 -12.79 8.60
C LEU A 274 28.81 -13.80 7.44
N GLN A 275 28.43 -15.04 7.71
CA GLN A 275 28.49 -16.17 6.78
C GLN A 275 27.10 -16.40 6.17
N LEU A 276 27.03 -16.45 4.83
CA LEU A 276 25.83 -16.86 4.08
C LEU A 276 26.09 -18.19 3.41
N GLU A 277 25.19 -19.16 3.62
CA GLU A 277 25.37 -20.53 3.17
C GLU A 277 24.09 -21.09 2.56
N LEU A 278 24.23 -21.93 1.54
CA LEU A 278 23.16 -22.78 1.00
C LEU A 278 23.22 -24.15 1.67
N ASP A 279 22.08 -24.60 2.21
CA ASP A 279 21.97 -25.91 2.84
C ASP A 279 20.57 -26.49 2.58
N ALA A 280 20.45 -27.35 1.57
CA ALA A 280 19.20 -27.99 1.21
C ALA A 280 18.73 -29.04 2.23
N THR A 281 19.53 -29.34 3.27
CA THR A 281 19.17 -30.37 4.26
C THR A 281 18.34 -29.85 5.42
N ILE A 282 18.25 -28.54 5.60
CA ILE A 282 17.50 -27.93 6.72
C ILE A 282 15.98 -28.11 6.62
N SER A 283 15.42 -28.17 5.41
CA SER A 283 13.98 -28.34 5.22
C SER A 283 13.64 -28.75 3.79
N ALA A 284 12.47 -29.35 3.59
CA ALA A 284 11.85 -29.51 2.26
C ALA A 284 11.23 -28.19 1.73
N ASN A 285 10.99 -27.20 2.58
CA ASN A 285 10.48 -25.91 2.14
C ASN A 285 11.60 -25.07 1.52
N PRO A 286 11.48 -24.64 0.25
CA PRO A 286 12.55 -23.91 -0.44
C PRO A 286 12.85 -22.52 0.13
N GLU A 287 11.95 -21.97 0.94
CA GLU A 287 12.12 -20.66 1.59
C GLU A 287 12.57 -20.79 3.06
N ALA A 288 12.86 -22.00 3.56
CA ALA A 288 13.31 -22.22 4.92
C ALA A 288 14.74 -21.76 5.15
N TYR A 289 14.97 -21.11 6.29
CA TYR A 289 16.30 -20.65 6.71
C TYR A 289 16.55 -20.83 8.20
N THR A 290 17.82 -20.83 8.58
CA THR A 290 18.27 -20.66 9.94
C THR A 290 19.13 -19.39 10.07
N LEU A 291 19.02 -18.69 11.20
CA LEU A 291 19.85 -17.54 11.52
C LEU A 291 20.42 -17.73 12.93
N GLN A 292 21.73 -17.75 13.03
CA GLN A 292 22.44 -17.88 14.31
C GLN A 292 23.33 -16.68 14.55
N VAL A 293 23.16 -16.05 15.71
CA VAL A 293 24.03 -14.98 16.21
C VAL A 293 24.81 -15.54 17.40
N THR A 294 26.14 -15.54 17.29
CA THR A 294 27.08 -15.97 18.35
C THR A 294 28.00 -14.82 18.74
N PRO A 295 28.74 -14.90 19.84
CA PRO A 295 29.75 -13.88 20.17
C PRO A 295 30.85 -13.69 19.10
N ASN A 296 31.00 -14.66 18.19
CA ASN A 296 32.06 -14.69 17.18
C ASN A 296 31.59 -14.30 15.76
N GLY A 297 30.29 -14.21 15.52
CA GLY A 297 29.74 -13.89 14.20
C GLY A 297 28.28 -14.26 14.01
N ILE A 298 27.85 -14.12 12.78
CA ILE A 298 26.48 -14.42 12.34
C ILE A 298 26.56 -15.45 11.21
N VAL A 299 25.69 -16.46 11.25
CA VAL A 299 25.54 -17.44 10.18
C VAL A 299 24.07 -17.46 9.75
N ILE A 300 23.83 -17.29 8.45
CA ILE A 300 22.52 -17.47 7.83
C ILE A 300 22.64 -18.62 6.83
N ARG A 301 21.83 -19.67 7.02
CA ARG A 301 21.71 -20.81 6.08
C ARG A 301 20.31 -20.82 5.51
N GLY A 302 20.19 -21.03 4.21
CA GLY A 302 18.92 -21.15 3.51
C GLY A 302 18.92 -22.30 2.53
N VAL A 303 17.75 -22.89 2.29
CA VAL A 303 17.58 -23.95 1.28
C VAL A 303 17.90 -23.40 -0.12
N THR A 304 17.53 -22.15 -0.38
CA THR A 304 17.73 -21.43 -1.65
C THR A 304 18.32 -20.04 -1.40
N PRO A 305 18.79 -19.31 -2.43
CA PRO A 305 19.14 -17.89 -2.29
C PRO A 305 17.99 -17.05 -1.70
N THR A 306 16.75 -17.32 -2.09
CA THR A 306 15.56 -16.66 -1.54
C THR A 306 15.44 -16.87 -0.02
N ALA A 307 15.69 -18.09 0.45
CA ALA A 307 15.67 -18.38 1.88
C ALA A 307 16.77 -17.62 2.65
N VAL A 308 17.99 -17.54 2.10
CA VAL A 308 19.08 -16.73 2.67
C VAL A 308 18.69 -15.25 2.73
N PHE A 309 18.04 -14.75 1.67
CA PHE A 309 17.54 -13.38 1.64
C PHE A 309 16.50 -13.11 2.73
N TRP A 310 15.56 -14.04 2.99
CA TRP A 310 14.61 -13.89 4.12
C TRP A 310 15.32 -13.85 5.48
N GLY A 311 16.38 -14.63 5.64
CA GLY A 311 17.24 -14.53 6.81
C GLY A 311 17.91 -13.15 6.95
N LEU A 312 18.34 -12.55 5.82
CA LEU A 312 18.86 -11.17 5.79
C LEU A 312 17.80 -10.13 6.13
N MET A 313 16.55 -10.31 5.67
CA MET A 313 15.45 -9.40 6.06
C MET A 313 15.17 -9.48 7.57
N THR A 314 15.26 -10.67 8.16
CA THR A 314 15.19 -10.84 9.61
C THR A 314 16.36 -10.12 10.32
N LEU A 315 17.59 -10.27 9.83
CA LEU A 315 18.74 -9.54 10.37
C LEU A 315 18.56 -8.01 10.24
N GLU A 316 18.06 -7.53 9.10
CA GLU A 316 17.76 -6.11 8.89
C GLU A 316 16.76 -5.58 9.93
N GLN A 317 15.69 -6.33 10.19
CA GLN A 317 14.70 -5.97 11.21
C GLN A 317 15.33 -5.92 12.61
N MET A 318 16.16 -6.90 12.98
CA MET A 318 16.88 -6.91 14.26
C MET A 318 17.80 -5.70 14.42
N LEU A 319 18.46 -5.26 13.35
CA LEU A 319 19.33 -4.08 13.37
C LEU A 319 18.55 -2.75 13.41
N THR A 320 17.29 -2.75 12.98
CA THR A 320 16.45 -1.54 12.91
C THR A 320 15.71 -1.24 14.22
N THR A 321 15.54 -2.24 15.09
CA THR A 321 14.63 -2.16 16.25
C THR A 321 15.22 -1.45 17.47
N SER A 322 16.53 -1.21 17.51
CA SER A 322 17.16 -0.68 18.71
C SER A 322 17.11 0.83 18.90
N CYS A 323 16.95 1.63 17.86
CA CYS A 323 16.66 3.09 17.91
C CYS A 323 16.66 3.68 16.49
N ALA A 324 15.68 4.46 16.16
CA ALA A 324 15.47 5.01 14.81
C ALA A 324 16.62 5.91 14.28
N ASN A 325 17.52 6.39 15.14
CA ASN A 325 18.56 7.38 14.78
C ASN A 325 19.98 6.99 15.20
N THR A 326 20.20 5.79 15.74
CA THR A 326 21.55 5.33 16.14
C THR A 326 21.86 3.99 15.50
N LEU A 327 23.08 3.86 14.99
CA LEU A 327 23.58 2.61 14.45
C LEU A 327 23.60 1.53 15.52
N THR A 328 23.10 0.33 15.22
CA THR A 328 23.10 -0.78 16.15
C THR A 328 24.53 -1.20 16.50
N ALA A 329 24.89 -1.12 17.77
CA ALA A 329 26.20 -1.46 18.27
C ALA A 329 26.35 -2.96 18.60
N SER A 330 25.26 -3.63 19.04
CA SER A 330 25.30 -5.04 19.41
C SER A 330 23.95 -5.71 19.22
N LEU A 331 23.96 -7.03 18.94
CA LEU A 331 22.79 -7.91 18.87
C LEU A 331 22.83 -8.94 20.02
N PRO A 332 21.68 -9.41 20.53
CA PRO A 332 21.66 -10.57 21.42
C PRO A 332 22.11 -11.82 20.65
N THR A 333 22.75 -12.77 21.35
CA THR A 333 23.03 -14.08 20.78
C THR A 333 21.74 -14.89 20.79
N LEU A 334 21.45 -15.53 19.66
CA LEU A 334 20.17 -16.22 19.45
C LEU A 334 20.26 -17.23 18.30
N HIS A 335 19.28 -18.09 18.25
CA HIS A 335 19.05 -19.02 17.14
C HIS A 335 17.61 -18.90 16.65
N ILE A 336 17.42 -18.80 15.34
CA ILE A 336 16.14 -18.75 14.63
C ILE A 336 16.09 -19.91 13.63
N GLU A 337 14.97 -20.64 13.63
CA GLU A 337 14.56 -21.53 12.55
C GLU A 337 13.22 -21.04 12.01
N ASP A 338 13.11 -20.89 10.69
CA ASP A 338 11.96 -20.21 10.12
C ASP A 338 11.66 -20.65 8.69
N ALA A 339 10.37 -20.66 8.34
CA ALA A 339 9.87 -20.96 7.00
C ALA A 339 8.43 -20.44 6.86
N PRO A 340 7.98 -20.05 5.65
CA PRO A 340 6.60 -19.66 5.43
C PRO A 340 5.63 -20.83 5.47
N ARG A 341 4.36 -20.56 5.83
CA ARG A 341 3.27 -21.55 5.74
C ARG A 341 2.55 -21.52 4.39
N THR A 342 2.70 -20.45 3.59
CA THR A 342 2.09 -20.32 2.26
C THR A 342 3.15 -20.02 1.20
N GLN A 343 2.88 -20.44 -0.03
CA GLN A 343 3.79 -20.25 -1.17
C GLN A 343 3.82 -18.82 -1.65
N LEU A 344 2.66 -18.16 -1.82
CA LEU A 344 2.57 -16.74 -2.15
C LEU A 344 2.04 -15.90 -0.98
N ARG A 345 2.61 -14.72 -0.84
CA ARG A 345 2.22 -13.67 0.10
C ARG A 345 2.22 -12.37 -0.71
N GLU A 346 1.04 -12.01 -1.19
CA GLU A 346 0.86 -11.09 -2.31
C GLU A 346 0.30 -9.74 -1.85
N LEU A 347 0.70 -8.68 -2.53
CA LEU A 347 -0.04 -7.42 -2.58
C LEU A 347 -0.41 -7.12 -4.03
N MET A 348 -1.69 -6.85 -4.27
CA MET A 348 -2.19 -6.34 -5.54
C MET A 348 -2.29 -4.82 -5.47
N ILE A 349 -1.81 -4.15 -6.51
CA ILE A 349 -1.90 -2.71 -6.72
C ILE A 349 -2.60 -2.46 -8.04
N ASP A 350 -3.47 -1.45 -8.06
CA ASP A 350 -4.30 -1.06 -9.20
C ASP A 350 -3.80 0.22 -9.88
N PRO A 351 -2.86 0.14 -10.82
CA PRO A 351 -2.49 1.28 -11.64
C PRO A 351 -3.54 1.63 -12.73
N ALA A 352 -4.55 0.78 -12.96
CA ALA A 352 -5.55 1.03 -13.99
C ALA A 352 -6.43 2.21 -13.62
N ARG A 353 -6.93 2.30 -12.37
CA ARG A 353 -7.74 3.43 -11.91
C ARG A 353 -6.90 4.67 -11.67
N ILE A 354 -5.79 4.58 -10.95
CA ILE A 354 -4.84 5.68 -10.71
C ILE A 354 -3.44 5.24 -11.15
N PHE A 355 -2.90 5.91 -12.18
CA PHE A 355 -1.56 5.58 -12.66
C PHE A 355 -0.49 5.86 -11.60
N ILE A 356 0.35 4.87 -11.34
CA ILE A 356 1.44 4.93 -10.37
C ILE A 356 2.76 4.73 -11.11
N PRO A 357 3.64 5.73 -11.19
CA PRO A 357 4.96 5.58 -11.81
C PRO A 357 5.79 4.45 -11.19
N LEU A 358 6.55 3.70 -11.98
CA LEU A 358 7.39 2.60 -11.46
C LEU A 358 8.41 3.06 -10.41
N ALA A 359 8.88 4.31 -10.51
CA ALA A 359 9.76 4.91 -9.50
C ALA A 359 9.13 4.93 -8.09
N GLU A 360 7.79 5.07 -8.00
CA GLU A 360 7.05 5.03 -6.73
C GLU A 360 6.79 3.59 -6.26
N LEU A 361 6.77 2.62 -7.16
CA LEU A 361 6.63 1.21 -6.83
C LEU A 361 7.94 0.56 -6.35
N CYS A 362 9.11 1.08 -6.75
CA CYS A 362 10.39 0.55 -6.29
C CYS A 362 10.55 0.56 -4.75
N PRO A 363 10.30 1.67 -4.03
CA PRO A 363 10.30 1.67 -2.57
C PRO A 363 9.25 0.72 -1.96
N PHE A 364 8.12 0.54 -2.64
CA PHE A 364 7.05 -0.36 -2.21
C PHE A 364 7.52 -1.82 -2.24
N VAL A 365 8.17 -2.26 -3.31
CA VAL A 365 8.80 -3.59 -3.43
C VAL A 365 9.82 -3.84 -2.31
N VAL A 366 10.66 -2.85 -2.00
CA VAL A 366 11.65 -2.96 -0.92
C VAL A 366 10.97 -3.19 0.45
N GLU A 367 9.89 -2.45 0.74
CA GLU A 367 9.16 -2.66 1.98
C GLU A 367 8.39 -3.99 2.01
N MET A 368 7.83 -4.45 0.88
CA MET A 368 7.24 -5.79 0.76
C MET A 368 8.25 -6.87 1.13
N ALA A 369 9.42 -6.83 0.53
CA ALA A 369 10.50 -7.79 0.77
C ALA A 369 10.94 -7.80 2.24
N ARG A 370 11.00 -6.64 2.90
CA ARG A 370 11.37 -6.53 4.31
C ARG A 370 10.44 -7.31 5.23
N TYR A 371 9.16 -7.43 4.87
CA TYR A 371 8.17 -8.23 5.58
C TYR A 371 7.92 -9.59 4.94
N LYS A 372 8.81 -10.03 4.04
CA LYS A 372 8.77 -11.35 3.38
C LYS A 372 7.50 -11.57 2.54
N LEU A 373 6.89 -10.49 2.03
CA LEU A 373 5.92 -10.56 0.96
C LEU A 373 6.69 -10.78 -0.34
N ASN A 374 6.28 -11.77 -1.13
CA ASN A 374 7.07 -12.28 -2.26
C ASN A 374 6.40 -12.15 -3.63
N ALA A 375 5.23 -11.55 -3.71
CA ALA A 375 4.54 -11.32 -4.98
C ALA A 375 3.88 -9.93 -5.02
N LEU A 376 4.16 -9.18 -6.09
CA LEU A 376 3.48 -7.94 -6.45
C LEU A 376 2.59 -8.21 -7.65
N HIS A 377 1.29 -8.13 -7.46
CA HIS A 377 0.30 -8.28 -8.49
C HIS A 377 -0.08 -6.89 -9.03
N LEU A 378 0.02 -6.69 -10.34
CA LEU A 378 -0.31 -5.44 -11.02
C LEU A 378 -1.58 -5.60 -11.82
N HIS A 379 -2.65 -4.92 -11.39
CA HIS A 379 -3.92 -4.81 -12.09
C HIS A 379 -3.79 -3.78 -13.21
N LEU A 380 -3.35 -4.24 -14.40
CA LEU A 380 -2.87 -3.36 -15.48
C LEU A 380 -3.97 -2.82 -16.39
N VAL A 381 -5.16 -3.36 -16.30
CA VAL A 381 -6.29 -3.06 -17.16
C VAL A 381 -7.56 -2.99 -16.37
N ASP A 382 -8.40 -2.00 -16.70
CA ASP A 382 -9.78 -1.90 -16.22
C ASP A 382 -10.61 -0.99 -17.16
N ASP A 383 -11.89 -0.80 -16.85
CA ASP A 383 -12.82 0.07 -17.58
C ASP A 383 -12.26 1.49 -17.81
N GLN A 384 -11.38 1.95 -16.91
CA GLN A 384 -10.88 3.33 -16.91
C GLN A 384 -9.60 3.50 -17.70
N ALA A 385 -8.72 2.49 -17.74
CA ALA A 385 -7.48 2.61 -18.51
C ALA A 385 -6.79 1.27 -18.78
N TRP A 386 -5.96 1.28 -19.82
CA TRP A 386 -4.97 0.25 -20.15
C TRP A 386 -3.55 0.76 -19.86
N ARG A 387 -2.75 0.05 -19.06
CA ARG A 387 -1.49 0.57 -18.51
C ARG A 387 -0.20 -0.09 -18.99
N ILE A 388 -0.25 -1.09 -19.87
CA ILE A 388 0.95 -1.77 -20.38
C ILE A 388 1.03 -1.70 -21.90
N GLU A 389 2.21 -1.38 -22.43
CA GLU A 389 2.45 -1.34 -23.87
C GLU A 389 2.28 -2.74 -24.48
N ILE A 390 1.44 -2.81 -25.52
CA ILE A 390 1.30 -3.97 -26.42
C ILE A 390 1.59 -3.51 -27.83
N LYS A 391 2.73 -3.91 -28.38
CA LYS A 391 3.22 -3.41 -29.69
C LYS A 391 2.32 -3.81 -30.84
N ALA A 392 1.65 -4.96 -30.73
CA ALA A 392 0.65 -5.38 -31.70
C ALA A 392 -0.61 -4.48 -31.70
N TYR A 393 -0.88 -3.78 -30.58
CA TYR A 393 -2.09 -2.98 -30.41
C TYR A 393 -1.76 -1.59 -29.83
N PRO A 394 -1.09 -0.69 -30.59
CA PRO A 394 -0.59 0.59 -30.05
C PRO A 394 -1.67 1.53 -29.54
N ARG A 395 -2.91 1.45 -30.07
CA ARG A 395 -4.02 2.29 -29.60
C ARG A 395 -4.34 2.07 -28.12
N LEU A 396 -4.01 0.90 -27.53
CA LEU A 396 -4.21 0.64 -26.11
C LEU A 396 -3.47 1.65 -25.22
N THR A 397 -2.28 2.09 -25.63
CA THR A 397 -1.50 3.08 -24.89
C THR A 397 -1.60 4.48 -25.49
N GLU A 398 -1.79 4.63 -26.78
CA GLU A 398 -1.98 5.92 -27.41
C GLU A 398 -3.31 6.59 -27.03
N ILE A 399 -4.35 5.80 -26.81
CA ILE A 399 -5.73 6.22 -26.51
C ILE A 399 -6.16 5.70 -25.14
N GLY A 400 -6.11 4.37 -24.93
CA GLY A 400 -6.66 3.69 -23.75
C GLY A 400 -5.96 4.01 -22.44
N SER A 401 -4.76 4.59 -22.46
CA SER A 401 -4.05 5.04 -21.25
C SER A 401 -4.38 6.46 -20.83
N LYS A 402 -5.15 7.21 -21.64
CA LYS A 402 -5.40 8.64 -21.44
C LYS A 402 -6.80 8.85 -20.91
N ARG A 403 -6.90 9.51 -19.78
CA ARG A 403 -8.17 9.97 -19.23
C ARG A 403 -7.99 11.22 -18.36
N THR A 404 -8.98 12.07 -18.36
CA THR A 404 -9.19 13.10 -17.35
C THR A 404 -9.81 12.42 -16.12
N GLY A 405 -9.31 12.62 -14.93
CA GLY A 405 -9.68 12.02 -13.67
C GLY A 405 -11.11 11.47 -13.47
N MET A 406 -11.40 10.96 -12.29
CA MET A 406 -12.78 10.61 -11.93
C MET A 406 -13.64 11.87 -11.92
N ASP A 407 -14.96 11.75 -12.13
CA ASP A 407 -15.88 12.88 -12.39
C ASP A 407 -15.72 14.10 -11.46
N ASP A 408 -15.24 13.89 -10.25
CA ASP A 408 -15.00 14.92 -9.23
C ASP A 408 -13.53 15.28 -9.00
N MET A 409 -12.59 14.61 -9.68
CA MET A 409 -11.15 14.89 -9.58
C MET A 409 -10.59 15.32 -10.92
N PRO A 410 -10.29 16.62 -11.11
CA PRO A 410 -9.67 17.14 -12.34
C PRO A 410 -8.17 16.79 -12.42
N LEU A 411 -7.74 15.69 -11.83
CA LEU A 411 -6.38 15.19 -11.95
C LEU A 411 -6.26 14.44 -13.27
N GLU A 412 -5.28 14.84 -14.08
CA GLU A 412 -4.85 14.02 -15.20
C GLU A 412 -4.13 12.80 -14.64
N ILE A 413 -4.72 11.61 -14.86
CA ILE A 413 -4.18 10.34 -14.39
C ILE A 413 -3.82 9.43 -15.56
N SER A 414 -3.41 10.05 -16.66
CA SER A 414 -2.90 9.39 -17.83
C SER A 414 -1.51 8.81 -17.59
N GLY A 415 -1.21 7.71 -18.26
CA GLY A 415 0.10 7.08 -18.19
C GLY A 415 0.04 5.60 -18.52
N TYR A 416 1.18 5.04 -18.90
CA TYR A 416 1.35 3.61 -19.13
C TYR A 416 2.81 3.23 -18.92
N TYR A 417 3.08 1.96 -18.83
CA TYR A 417 4.41 1.39 -18.75
C TYR A 417 4.82 0.86 -20.11
N THR A 418 5.98 1.26 -20.60
CA THR A 418 6.60 0.60 -21.76
C THR A 418 7.06 -0.80 -21.36
N GLN A 419 7.17 -1.70 -22.32
CA GLN A 419 7.69 -3.05 -22.06
C GLN A 419 9.12 -3.01 -21.52
N GLU A 420 9.92 -2.02 -21.92
CA GLU A 420 11.31 -1.87 -21.48
C GLU A 420 11.37 -1.46 -20.02
N GLU A 421 10.64 -0.40 -19.65
CA GLU A 421 10.53 0.03 -18.23
C GLU A 421 10.02 -1.10 -17.33
N MET A 422 9.05 -1.89 -17.82
CA MET A 422 8.51 -3.01 -17.06
C MET A 422 9.54 -4.13 -16.90
N ARG A 423 10.34 -4.45 -17.92
CA ARG A 423 11.43 -5.43 -17.79
C ARG A 423 12.48 -4.99 -16.77
N GLU A 424 12.86 -3.71 -16.78
CA GLU A 424 13.77 -3.15 -15.78
C GLU A 424 13.20 -3.24 -14.36
N PHE A 425 11.91 -2.91 -14.21
CA PHE A 425 11.22 -3.03 -12.93
C PHE A 425 11.12 -4.47 -12.42
N VAL A 426 10.79 -5.41 -13.30
CA VAL A 426 10.75 -6.85 -12.96
C VAL A 426 12.13 -7.35 -12.51
N GLN A 427 13.21 -6.92 -13.20
CA GLN A 427 14.57 -7.25 -12.80
C GLN A 427 14.95 -6.59 -11.46
N PHE A 428 14.47 -5.36 -11.21
CA PHE A 428 14.65 -4.72 -9.92
C PHE A 428 13.94 -5.51 -8.81
N ALA A 429 12.67 -5.88 -8.97
CA ALA A 429 11.91 -6.66 -8.02
C ALA A 429 12.54 -8.04 -7.73
N ALA A 430 13.07 -8.69 -8.76
CA ALA A 430 13.74 -9.99 -8.63
C ALA A 430 14.97 -9.93 -7.70
N ARG A 431 15.69 -8.81 -7.65
CA ARG A 431 16.81 -8.63 -6.69
C ARG A 431 16.34 -8.61 -5.23
N TYR A 432 15.08 -8.34 -4.99
CA TYR A 432 14.42 -8.37 -3.68
C TYR A 432 13.58 -9.63 -3.47
N HIS A 433 13.70 -10.62 -4.38
CA HIS A 433 12.92 -11.87 -4.36
C HIS A 433 11.41 -11.64 -4.34
N VAL A 434 10.95 -10.59 -5.01
CA VAL A 434 9.54 -10.28 -5.24
C VAL A 434 9.21 -10.57 -6.70
N GLU A 435 8.28 -11.48 -6.92
CA GLU A 435 7.76 -11.84 -8.23
C GLU A 435 6.71 -10.80 -8.67
N VAL A 436 6.76 -10.34 -9.92
CA VAL A 436 5.76 -9.41 -10.46
C VAL A 436 4.79 -10.18 -11.33
N ILE A 437 3.51 -10.19 -10.96
CA ILE A 437 2.43 -10.93 -11.62
C ILE A 437 1.54 -9.92 -12.37
N PRO A 438 1.42 -10.00 -13.70
CA PRO A 438 0.51 -9.14 -14.44
C PRO A 438 -0.92 -9.66 -14.41
N GLU A 439 -1.89 -8.75 -14.35
CA GLU A 439 -3.30 -9.02 -14.57
C GLU A 439 -3.80 -8.31 -15.83
N ILE A 440 -4.50 -9.07 -16.66
CA ILE A 440 -5.30 -8.59 -17.78
C ILE A 440 -6.71 -9.11 -17.58
N GLU A 441 -7.63 -8.20 -17.44
CA GLU A 441 -9.03 -8.49 -17.19
C GLU A 441 -9.71 -9.16 -18.37
N MET A 442 -10.67 -10.03 -18.09
CA MET A 442 -11.61 -10.62 -19.04
C MET A 442 -12.73 -11.37 -18.34
N PRO A 443 -13.95 -11.40 -18.87
CA PRO A 443 -14.43 -10.63 -20.04
C PRO A 443 -14.92 -9.24 -19.66
N GLY A 444 -15.06 -8.94 -18.37
CA GLY A 444 -15.41 -7.63 -17.82
C GLY A 444 -14.18 -6.74 -17.61
N HIS A 445 -14.42 -5.52 -17.13
CA HIS A 445 -13.36 -4.54 -16.81
C HIS A 445 -12.43 -4.22 -18.00
N GLU A 446 -12.97 -4.23 -19.22
CA GLU A 446 -12.22 -4.10 -20.47
C GLU A 446 -12.66 -2.92 -21.34
N VAL A 447 -13.41 -1.95 -20.79
CA VAL A 447 -13.94 -0.82 -21.59
C VAL A 447 -12.80 -0.01 -22.21
N ALA A 448 -11.66 0.12 -21.56
CA ALA A 448 -10.51 0.83 -22.16
C ALA A 448 -10.00 0.14 -23.44
N ALA A 449 -9.94 -1.20 -23.48
CA ALA A 449 -9.57 -1.93 -24.68
C ALA A 449 -10.70 -1.91 -25.73
N ILE A 450 -11.94 -2.07 -25.30
CA ILE A 450 -13.13 -1.99 -26.18
C ILE A 450 -13.21 -0.61 -26.85
N HIS A 451 -12.93 0.48 -26.13
CA HIS A 451 -12.87 1.81 -26.70
C HIS A 451 -11.82 1.91 -27.81
N CYS A 452 -10.66 1.31 -27.61
CA CYS A 452 -9.59 1.29 -28.60
C CYS A 452 -9.91 0.37 -29.79
N TYR A 453 -10.55 -0.74 -29.55
CA TYR A 453 -10.87 -1.80 -30.54
C TYR A 453 -12.32 -2.28 -30.37
N PRO A 454 -13.30 -1.55 -30.93
CA PRO A 454 -14.72 -1.84 -30.75
C PRO A 454 -15.14 -3.25 -31.17
N GLN A 455 -14.36 -3.92 -32.00
CA GLN A 455 -14.60 -5.31 -32.41
C GLN A 455 -14.52 -6.30 -31.25
N LEU A 456 -13.94 -5.90 -30.11
CA LEU A 456 -13.83 -6.76 -28.93
C LEU A 456 -15.18 -7.00 -28.24
N THR A 457 -16.13 -6.05 -28.35
CA THR A 457 -17.45 -6.19 -27.72
C THR A 457 -18.54 -6.62 -28.69
N CYS A 458 -19.68 -7.02 -28.14
CA CYS A 458 -20.84 -7.42 -28.89
C CYS A 458 -21.40 -6.30 -29.80
N GLY A 459 -21.53 -6.58 -31.09
CA GLY A 459 -22.00 -5.61 -32.08
C GLY A 459 -20.96 -4.58 -32.51
N ALA A 460 -19.70 -4.68 -32.10
CA ALA A 460 -18.57 -3.82 -32.48
C ALA A 460 -18.89 -2.31 -32.38
N ARG A 461 -19.55 -1.91 -31.31
CA ARG A 461 -20.02 -0.53 -31.10
C ARG A 461 -18.95 0.30 -30.37
N GLU A 462 -18.93 1.59 -30.65
CA GLU A 462 -18.11 2.55 -29.95
C GLU A 462 -18.59 2.73 -28.50
N VAL A 463 -17.71 2.54 -27.55
CA VAL A 463 -17.94 2.71 -26.11
C VAL A 463 -16.96 3.74 -25.57
N PRO A 464 -17.41 4.80 -24.87
CA PRO A 464 -16.49 5.75 -24.27
C PRO A 464 -15.75 5.13 -23.07
N ILE A 465 -14.50 5.52 -22.86
CA ILE A 465 -13.74 5.16 -21.63
C ILE A 465 -14.50 5.66 -20.40
N ARG A 466 -14.59 4.83 -19.37
CA ARG A 466 -15.25 5.22 -18.11
C ARG A 466 -14.42 6.23 -17.32
N THR A 467 -15.12 7.18 -16.73
CA THR A 467 -14.57 8.17 -15.77
C THR A 467 -15.17 7.99 -14.36
N THR A 468 -16.09 7.04 -14.20
CA THR A 468 -16.78 6.72 -12.94
C THR A 468 -16.34 5.36 -12.40
N CYS A 469 -16.48 5.19 -11.10
CA CYS A 469 -16.34 3.90 -10.44
C CYS A 469 -17.49 2.93 -10.78
N GLY A 470 -17.34 1.67 -10.39
CA GLY A 470 -18.36 0.63 -10.55
C GLY A 470 -18.17 -0.21 -11.80
N VAL A 471 -19.11 -1.11 -12.05
CA VAL A 471 -19.04 -2.17 -13.07
C VAL A 471 -19.67 -1.72 -14.38
N SER A 472 -19.04 -2.03 -15.50
CA SER A 472 -19.59 -1.81 -16.84
C SER A 472 -20.45 -2.98 -17.32
N ASN A 473 -21.41 -2.66 -18.19
CA ASN A 473 -22.18 -3.68 -18.92
C ASN A 473 -21.50 -4.15 -20.22
N GLU A 474 -20.36 -3.55 -20.55
CA GLU A 474 -19.61 -3.86 -21.76
C GLU A 474 -18.59 -4.95 -21.46
N LEU A 475 -18.74 -6.07 -22.15
CA LEU A 475 -17.90 -7.26 -21.97
C LEU A 475 -17.25 -7.63 -23.30
N LEU A 476 -16.13 -8.34 -23.25
CA LEU A 476 -15.58 -9.02 -24.42
C LEU A 476 -16.60 -10.02 -24.98
N CYS A 477 -16.67 -10.13 -26.30
CA CYS A 477 -17.62 -11.01 -26.96
C CYS A 477 -17.06 -12.44 -27.13
N PRO A 478 -17.52 -13.45 -26.38
CA PRO A 478 -17.00 -14.82 -26.49
C PRO A 478 -17.24 -15.48 -27.84
N GLY A 479 -18.22 -14.97 -28.62
CA GLY A 479 -18.52 -15.44 -29.97
C GLY A 479 -17.69 -14.83 -31.07
N GLU A 480 -16.81 -13.86 -30.73
CA GLU A 480 -15.96 -13.14 -31.69
C GLU A 480 -14.54 -13.70 -31.71
N GLU A 481 -14.09 -14.21 -32.85
CA GLU A 481 -12.73 -14.80 -32.98
C GLU A 481 -11.62 -13.76 -32.83
N PHE A 482 -11.86 -12.49 -33.16
CA PHE A 482 -10.90 -11.41 -32.96
C PHE A 482 -10.52 -11.22 -31.48
N VAL A 483 -11.43 -11.53 -30.54
CA VAL A 483 -11.13 -11.51 -29.10
C VAL A 483 -9.99 -12.47 -28.77
N TYR A 484 -9.99 -13.67 -29.34
CA TYR A 484 -8.94 -14.68 -29.07
C TYR A 484 -7.63 -14.34 -29.77
N GLU A 485 -7.69 -13.75 -30.94
CA GLU A 485 -6.50 -13.22 -31.63
C GLU A 485 -5.87 -12.09 -30.81
N PHE A 486 -6.70 -11.15 -30.32
CA PHE A 486 -6.28 -10.04 -29.46
C PHE A 486 -5.63 -10.55 -28.18
N LEU A 487 -6.32 -11.35 -27.40
CA LEU A 487 -5.81 -11.91 -26.14
C LEU A 487 -4.54 -12.77 -26.37
N GLY A 488 -4.51 -13.56 -27.42
CA GLY A 488 -3.34 -14.36 -27.79
C GLY A 488 -2.10 -13.51 -28.05
N ASN A 489 -2.23 -12.39 -28.76
CA ASN A 489 -1.13 -11.45 -28.99
C ASN A 489 -0.74 -10.71 -27.72
N VAL A 490 -1.70 -10.29 -26.90
CA VAL A 490 -1.44 -9.64 -25.59
C VAL A 490 -0.62 -10.58 -24.70
N PHE A 491 -1.07 -11.82 -24.51
CA PHE A 491 -0.40 -12.76 -23.61
C PHE A 491 0.96 -13.24 -24.17
N ARG A 492 1.14 -13.28 -25.48
CA ARG A 492 2.45 -13.51 -26.07
C ARG A 492 3.45 -12.44 -25.61
N GLU A 493 3.11 -11.16 -25.80
CA GLU A 493 4.00 -10.06 -25.46
C GLU A 493 4.23 -9.95 -23.94
N LEU A 494 3.20 -10.16 -23.14
CA LEU A 494 3.34 -10.18 -21.68
C LEU A 494 4.22 -11.34 -21.20
N SER A 495 4.15 -12.51 -21.84
CA SER A 495 4.98 -13.65 -21.47
C SER A 495 6.48 -13.40 -21.74
N GLU A 496 6.81 -12.50 -22.67
CA GLU A 496 8.18 -12.06 -22.95
C GLU A 496 8.66 -10.98 -21.96
N VAL A 497 7.74 -10.22 -21.36
CA VAL A 497 8.05 -9.15 -20.40
C VAL A 497 8.12 -9.69 -18.97
N PHE A 498 7.18 -10.56 -18.58
CA PHE A 498 7.05 -11.10 -17.24
C PHE A 498 7.55 -12.55 -17.17
N PRO A 499 8.69 -12.80 -16.52
CA PRO A 499 9.20 -14.16 -16.33
C PRO A 499 8.37 -14.99 -15.35
N SER A 500 7.48 -14.35 -14.57
CA SER A 500 6.54 -15.04 -13.69
C SER A 500 5.85 -16.19 -14.39
N ARG A 501 5.74 -17.34 -13.72
CA ARG A 501 4.94 -18.44 -14.22
C ARG A 501 3.44 -18.19 -14.10
N TYR A 502 3.03 -17.14 -13.39
CA TYR A 502 1.64 -16.78 -13.14
C TYR A 502 1.22 -15.61 -14.03
N ILE A 503 -0.03 -15.67 -14.51
CA ILE A 503 -0.74 -14.56 -15.14
C ILE A 503 -2.16 -14.56 -14.59
N HIS A 504 -2.62 -13.41 -14.12
CA HIS A 504 -3.98 -13.24 -13.64
C HIS A 504 -4.90 -12.78 -14.78
N LEU A 505 -6.08 -13.38 -14.87
CA LEU A 505 -7.04 -13.20 -15.96
C LEU A 505 -8.27 -12.37 -15.54
N GLY A 506 -8.27 -11.81 -14.33
CA GLY A 506 -9.45 -11.16 -13.77
C GLY A 506 -10.60 -12.13 -13.57
N GLY A 507 -11.72 -11.90 -14.23
CA GLY A 507 -12.85 -12.83 -14.29
C GLY A 507 -14.02 -12.49 -13.41
N ASP A 508 -13.89 -11.44 -12.61
CA ASP A 508 -14.91 -10.97 -11.69
C ASP A 508 -16.01 -10.17 -12.42
N GLU A 509 -17.16 -10.14 -11.78
CA GLU A 509 -18.32 -9.30 -12.09
C GLU A 509 -18.93 -9.39 -13.50
N ALA A 510 -18.51 -10.35 -14.31
CA ALA A 510 -19.02 -10.57 -15.66
C ALA A 510 -20.33 -11.37 -15.72
N GLY A 511 -20.66 -12.11 -14.67
CA GLY A 511 -21.82 -13.03 -14.62
C GLY A 511 -23.15 -12.38 -14.25
N ASN A 512 -23.22 -11.08 -14.04
CA ASN A 512 -24.46 -10.42 -13.63
C ASN A 512 -25.48 -10.39 -14.78
N PRO A 513 -26.62 -11.11 -14.67
CA PRO A 513 -27.61 -11.18 -15.73
C PRO A 513 -28.24 -9.83 -16.14
N ALA A 514 -28.13 -8.82 -15.26
CA ALA A 514 -28.60 -7.46 -15.54
C ALA A 514 -27.60 -6.65 -16.40
N LEU A 515 -26.36 -7.13 -16.54
CA LEU A 515 -25.27 -6.43 -17.19
C LEU A 515 -24.85 -7.05 -18.53
N ASP A 516 -25.69 -7.90 -19.11
CA ASP A 516 -25.34 -8.88 -20.14
C ASP A 516 -25.49 -8.35 -21.56
N CYS A 517 -24.38 -7.93 -22.19
CA CYS A 517 -24.35 -7.61 -23.61
C CYS A 517 -24.42 -8.86 -24.51
N TRP A 518 -24.27 -10.08 -23.98
CA TRP A 518 -24.23 -11.33 -24.73
C TRP A 518 -25.65 -11.83 -25.16
N THR A 519 -26.70 -11.38 -24.48
CA THR A 519 -28.04 -11.87 -24.63
C THR A 519 -28.64 -11.59 -26.02
N HIS A 520 -28.21 -10.51 -26.69
CA HIS A 520 -28.76 -10.10 -28.00
C HIS A 520 -27.69 -10.03 -29.09
N CYS A 521 -26.57 -10.72 -28.89
CA CYS A 521 -25.47 -10.78 -29.84
C CYS A 521 -25.59 -12.03 -30.71
N GLU A 522 -25.70 -11.85 -32.02
CA GLU A 522 -25.84 -12.97 -32.99
C GLU A 522 -24.68 -13.98 -32.86
N LYS A 523 -23.42 -13.50 -32.61
CA LYS A 523 -22.25 -14.35 -32.43
C LYS A 523 -22.31 -15.15 -31.14
N CYS A 524 -22.76 -14.53 -30.05
CA CYS A 524 -22.96 -15.21 -28.77
C CYS A 524 -24.11 -16.21 -28.85
N GLU A 525 -25.21 -15.89 -29.58
CA GLU A 525 -26.31 -16.83 -29.84
C GLU A 525 -25.85 -18.04 -30.65
N ALA A 526 -25.04 -17.83 -31.69
CA ALA A 526 -24.46 -18.93 -32.47
C ALA A 526 -23.52 -19.79 -31.59
N LEU A 527 -22.76 -19.18 -30.70
CA LEU A 527 -21.91 -19.92 -29.76
C LEU A 527 -22.75 -20.68 -28.73
N LYS A 528 -23.82 -20.10 -28.19
CA LYS A 528 -24.77 -20.79 -27.30
C LYS A 528 -25.35 -22.02 -27.99
N ALA A 529 -25.81 -21.88 -29.23
CA ALA A 529 -26.33 -23.00 -30.01
C ALA A 529 -25.29 -24.12 -30.16
N LYS A 530 -24.04 -23.79 -30.47
CA LYS A 530 -22.91 -24.74 -30.55
C LYS A 530 -22.64 -25.45 -29.23
N LEU A 531 -22.78 -24.75 -28.09
CA LEU A 531 -22.54 -25.27 -26.75
C LEU A 531 -23.77 -25.96 -26.13
N GLY A 532 -24.90 -25.98 -26.83
CA GLY A 532 -26.17 -26.54 -26.33
C GLY A 532 -26.74 -25.74 -25.15
N ILE A 533 -26.57 -24.41 -25.15
CA ILE A 533 -27.12 -23.51 -24.15
C ILE A 533 -28.43 -22.94 -24.67
N PRO A 534 -29.55 -23.02 -23.92
CA PRO A 534 -30.81 -22.40 -24.35
C PRO A 534 -30.66 -20.88 -24.56
N LEU A 535 -31.08 -20.37 -25.71
CA LEU A 535 -30.92 -18.94 -26.07
C LEU A 535 -31.65 -18.00 -25.10
N SER A 536 -32.79 -18.44 -24.58
CA SER A 536 -33.61 -17.66 -23.63
C SER A 536 -33.12 -17.72 -22.18
N ASP A 537 -32.19 -18.62 -21.88
CA ASP A 537 -31.70 -18.82 -20.51
C ASP A 537 -30.46 -17.97 -20.22
N ARG A 538 -30.70 -16.83 -19.58
CA ARG A 538 -29.61 -15.91 -19.14
C ARG A 538 -28.82 -16.48 -17.99
N SER A 539 -29.42 -17.37 -17.19
CA SER A 539 -28.72 -17.96 -16.03
C SER A 539 -27.56 -18.88 -16.42
N GLU A 540 -27.47 -19.27 -17.69
CA GLU A 540 -26.42 -20.11 -18.24
C GLU A 540 -25.31 -19.30 -18.97
N ASN A 541 -25.36 -17.96 -18.94
CA ASN A 541 -24.34 -17.11 -19.60
C ASN A 541 -22.92 -17.28 -19.02
N TRP A 542 -22.80 -17.72 -17.77
CA TRP A 542 -21.51 -18.10 -17.19
C TRP A 542 -20.75 -19.15 -18.04
N ARG A 543 -21.43 -19.97 -18.80
CA ARG A 543 -20.81 -20.96 -19.72
C ARG A 543 -20.13 -20.31 -20.91
N LEU A 544 -20.52 -19.10 -21.29
CA LEU A 544 -19.79 -18.32 -22.30
C LEU A 544 -18.47 -17.80 -21.75
N GLN A 545 -18.47 -17.36 -20.50
CA GLN A 545 -17.25 -16.99 -19.80
C GLN A 545 -16.35 -18.21 -19.61
N GLU A 546 -16.88 -19.35 -19.16
CA GLU A 546 -16.14 -20.61 -19.06
C GLU A 546 -15.51 -21.00 -20.41
N TYR A 547 -16.22 -20.87 -21.51
CA TYR A 547 -15.69 -21.14 -22.85
C TYR A 547 -14.53 -20.20 -23.21
N LEU A 548 -14.67 -18.90 -22.96
CA LEU A 548 -13.62 -17.93 -23.19
C LEU A 548 -12.39 -18.25 -22.33
N PHE A 549 -12.58 -18.47 -21.05
CA PHE A 549 -11.50 -18.82 -20.13
C PHE A 549 -10.75 -20.09 -20.56
N ASN A 550 -11.47 -21.16 -20.87
CA ASN A 550 -10.84 -22.41 -21.27
C ASN A 550 -9.93 -22.24 -22.51
N ARG A 551 -10.37 -21.48 -23.52
CA ARG A 551 -9.55 -21.20 -24.71
C ARG A 551 -8.28 -20.40 -24.37
N VAL A 552 -8.40 -19.41 -23.50
CA VAL A 552 -7.26 -18.58 -23.06
C VAL A 552 -6.31 -19.38 -22.18
N ILE A 553 -6.83 -20.13 -21.22
CA ILE A 553 -6.08 -21.02 -20.33
C ILE A 553 -5.28 -22.05 -21.14
N ASP A 554 -5.90 -22.68 -22.14
CA ASP A 554 -5.23 -23.63 -23.02
C ASP A 554 -4.07 -22.97 -23.78
N THR A 555 -4.26 -21.75 -24.27
CA THR A 555 -3.22 -20.98 -24.94
C THR A 555 -2.07 -20.66 -23.98
N LEU A 556 -2.36 -20.16 -22.78
CA LEU A 556 -1.35 -19.82 -21.76
C LEU A 556 -0.50 -21.03 -21.36
N ARG A 557 -1.15 -22.16 -21.14
CA ARG A 557 -0.47 -23.41 -20.77
C ARG A 557 0.37 -24.01 -21.88
N THR A 558 -0.23 -24.13 -23.07
CA THR A 558 0.40 -24.86 -24.18
C THR A 558 1.48 -24.02 -24.89
N CYS A 559 1.25 -22.73 -25.07
CA CYS A 559 2.18 -21.87 -25.80
C CYS A 559 3.23 -21.21 -24.90
N TYR A 560 2.89 -20.91 -23.64
CA TYR A 560 3.76 -20.10 -22.77
C TYR A 560 4.12 -20.78 -21.44
N GLY A 561 3.55 -21.94 -21.12
CA GLY A 561 3.83 -22.67 -19.87
C GLY A 561 3.39 -21.91 -18.61
N LYS A 562 2.44 -20.98 -18.73
CA LYS A 562 1.94 -20.17 -17.63
C LYS A 562 0.87 -20.88 -16.84
N THR A 563 0.77 -20.57 -15.55
CA THR A 563 -0.31 -20.99 -14.65
C THR A 563 -1.30 -19.85 -14.51
N PRO A 564 -2.54 -20.00 -14.96
CA PRO A 564 -3.57 -18.97 -14.87
C PRO A 564 -4.05 -18.78 -13.44
N MET A 565 -4.31 -17.51 -13.09
CA MET A 565 -4.94 -17.08 -11.85
C MET A 565 -6.23 -16.29 -12.20
N PHE A 566 -7.22 -16.27 -11.32
CA PHE A 566 -8.45 -15.46 -11.52
C PHE A 566 -9.27 -15.30 -10.24
N TRP A 567 -10.13 -14.27 -10.20
CA TRP A 567 -11.06 -14.04 -9.11
C TRP A 567 -12.16 -15.10 -9.10
N TYR A 568 -12.45 -15.70 -7.94
CA TYR A 568 -13.52 -16.67 -7.80
C TYR A 568 -14.88 -15.97 -7.84
N GLU A 569 -15.75 -16.46 -8.73
CA GLU A 569 -17.16 -16.09 -8.77
C GLU A 569 -18.05 -17.31 -8.57
N THR A 570 -19.21 -17.13 -7.92
CA THR A 570 -20.13 -18.22 -7.61
C THR A 570 -20.73 -18.88 -8.87
N ASP A 571 -20.69 -18.15 -9.98
CA ASP A 571 -21.15 -18.61 -11.29
C ASP A 571 -20.13 -19.52 -11.97
N PHE A 572 -18.86 -19.52 -11.56
CA PHE A 572 -17.86 -20.48 -11.99
C PHE A 572 -18.14 -21.87 -11.40
N LYS A 573 -18.88 -22.68 -12.13
CA LYS A 573 -19.23 -24.05 -11.69
C LYS A 573 -18.13 -25.07 -11.97
N ARG A 574 -17.16 -24.73 -12.82
CA ARG A 574 -15.99 -25.56 -13.15
C ARG A 574 -14.75 -24.70 -13.16
N ILE A 575 -13.89 -24.94 -12.18
CA ILE A 575 -12.57 -24.34 -12.13
C ILE A 575 -11.61 -25.27 -12.86
N PRO A 576 -10.86 -24.84 -13.90
CA PRO A 576 -9.91 -25.71 -14.57
C PRO A 576 -8.83 -26.20 -13.61
N GLU A 577 -8.58 -27.52 -13.60
CA GLU A 577 -7.59 -28.17 -12.75
C GLU A 577 -6.22 -27.47 -12.83
N GLY A 578 -5.54 -27.30 -11.70
CA GLY A 578 -4.21 -26.66 -11.62
C GLY A 578 -4.21 -25.14 -11.85
N CYS A 579 -5.38 -24.49 -11.97
CA CYS A 579 -5.47 -23.05 -11.87
C CYS A 579 -5.42 -22.59 -10.41
N ILE A 580 -5.21 -21.29 -10.20
CA ILE A 580 -5.23 -20.66 -8.88
C ILE A 580 -6.40 -19.68 -8.87
N THR A 581 -7.32 -19.82 -7.91
CA THR A 581 -8.47 -18.92 -7.79
C THR A 581 -8.41 -18.12 -6.50
N PHE A 582 -8.93 -16.88 -6.51
CA PHE A 582 -8.88 -15.95 -5.38
C PHE A 582 -10.22 -15.85 -4.69
N ALA A 583 -10.27 -16.19 -3.41
CA ALA A 583 -11.46 -16.03 -2.57
C ALA A 583 -11.54 -14.59 -2.04
N TRP A 584 -12.26 -13.71 -2.75
CA TRP A 584 -12.30 -12.28 -2.47
C TRP A 584 -13.62 -11.79 -1.85
N ARG A 585 -14.76 -12.37 -2.26
CA ARG A 585 -16.09 -11.90 -1.83
C ARG A 585 -16.34 -12.16 -0.35
N HIS A 586 -16.95 -11.18 0.31
CA HIS A 586 -17.39 -11.27 1.69
C HIS A 586 -18.30 -12.50 1.93
N GLY A 587 -17.98 -13.27 2.97
CA GLY A 587 -18.78 -14.43 3.39
C GLY A 587 -18.76 -15.64 2.46
N LEU A 588 -18.03 -15.58 1.32
CA LEU A 588 -17.99 -16.66 0.34
C LEU A 588 -16.70 -17.49 0.35
N THR A 589 -15.75 -17.19 1.24
CA THR A 589 -14.45 -17.88 1.31
C THR A 589 -14.58 -19.39 1.41
N ALA A 590 -15.48 -19.90 2.27
CA ALA A 590 -15.70 -21.35 2.41
C ALA A 590 -16.27 -22.00 1.13
N ALA A 591 -17.07 -21.28 0.36
CA ALA A 591 -17.59 -21.77 -0.92
C ALA A 591 -16.47 -21.82 -1.98
N ALA A 592 -15.63 -20.79 -2.05
CA ALA A 592 -14.47 -20.75 -2.95
C ALA A 592 -13.46 -21.87 -2.65
N ILE A 593 -13.16 -22.13 -1.37
CA ILE A 593 -12.29 -23.24 -0.94
C ILE A 593 -12.86 -24.58 -1.39
N ARG A 594 -14.14 -24.86 -1.16
CA ARG A 594 -14.78 -26.11 -1.61
C ARG A 594 -14.72 -26.25 -3.12
N ALA A 595 -15.06 -25.19 -3.86
CA ALA A 595 -15.01 -25.21 -5.32
C ALA A 595 -13.60 -25.51 -5.85
N ALA A 596 -12.56 -24.91 -5.26
CA ALA A 596 -11.18 -25.18 -5.62
C ALA A 596 -10.79 -26.64 -5.35
N GLN A 597 -11.11 -27.17 -4.16
CA GLN A 597 -10.83 -28.57 -3.78
C GLN A 597 -11.54 -29.58 -4.71
N GLU A 598 -12.83 -29.37 -4.98
CA GLU A 598 -13.64 -30.26 -5.83
C GLU A 598 -13.13 -30.30 -7.28
N ASN A 599 -12.45 -29.26 -7.74
CA ASN A 599 -11.95 -29.15 -9.10
C ASN A 599 -10.42 -29.35 -9.23
N GLY A 600 -9.70 -29.73 -8.15
CA GLY A 600 -8.24 -29.90 -8.21
C GLY A 600 -7.48 -28.61 -8.48
N ALA A 601 -8.05 -27.46 -8.11
CA ALA A 601 -7.44 -26.14 -8.21
C ALA A 601 -6.82 -25.71 -6.88
N HIS A 602 -6.01 -24.65 -6.93
CA HIS A 602 -5.44 -24.00 -5.74
C HIS A 602 -6.22 -22.74 -5.39
N ILE A 603 -6.09 -22.28 -4.13
CA ILE A 603 -6.80 -21.12 -3.61
C ILE A 603 -5.84 -20.09 -3.02
N MET A 604 -6.00 -18.83 -3.42
CA MET A 604 -5.48 -17.65 -2.74
C MET A 604 -6.55 -17.08 -1.83
N LEU A 605 -6.24 -16.81 -0.58
CA LEU A 605 -7.17 -16.18 0.35
C LEU A 605 -7.00 -14.66 0.33
N CYS A 606 -8.05 -13.99 -0.08
CA CYS A 606 -8.12 -12.53 -0.25
C CYS A 606 -9.48 -11.97 0.23
N PRO A 607 -10.12 -12.56 1.31
CA PRO A 607 -11.47 -12.16 1.68
C PRO A 607 -11.53 -10.67 2.04
N GLY A 608 -12.52 -9.97 1.46
CA GLY A 608 -12.65 -8.52 1.61
C GLY A 608 -12.72 -8.04 3.07
N GLU A 609 -13.24 -8.87 3.97
CA GLU A 609 -13.30 -8.60 5.41
C GLU A 609 -11.93 -8.40 6.06
N HIS A 610 -10.87 -8.99 5.50
CA HIS A 610 -9.53 -9.02 6.06
C HIS A 610 -8.46 -8.41 5.17
N CYS A 611 -8.64 -8.49 3.86
CA CYS A 611 -7.58 -8.33 2.88
C CYS A 611 -7.74 -7.11 1.97
N TYR A 612 -8.92 -6.46 1.94
CA TYR A 612 -9.13 -5.25 1.15
C TYR A 612 -8.56 -4.05 1.89
N LEU A 613 -7.30 -3.74 1.55
CA LEU A 613 -6.54 -2.67 2.21
C LEU A 613 -6.87 -1.28 1.65
N ASP A 614 -7.70 -1.20 0.61
CA ASP A 614 -8.35 0.02 0.14
C ASP A 614 -9.53 0.44 1.01
N TYR A 615 -10.07 -0.47 1.84
CA TYR A 615 -11.14 -0.16 2.79
C TYR A 615 -10.62 0.70 3.95
N PRO A 616 -11.50 1.52 4.58
CA PRO A 616 -11.13 2.33 5.73
C PRO A 616 -10.39 1.52 6.80
N ALA A 617 -9.27 2.05 7.28
CA ALA A 617 -8.49 1.40 8.35
C ALA A 617 -9.08 1.62 9.74
N ALA A 618 -9.97 2.62 9.91
CA ALA A 618 -10.64 2.95 11.16
C ALA A 618 -11.97 3.68 10.87
N PRO A 619 -12.92 3.71 11.83
CA PRO A 619 -14.11 4.54 11.70
C PRO A 619 -13.74 6.00 11.43
N GLY A 620 -14.39 6.62 10.46
CA GLY A 620 -14.11 7.99 10.03
C GLY A 620 -12.84 8.15 9.18
N ASP A 621 -12.15 7.06 8.84
CA ASP A 621 -11.10 7.09 7.83
C ASP A 621 -11.76 7.34 6.46
N MET A 622 -11.23 8.32 5.73
CA MET A 622 -11.67 8.54 4.36
C MET A 622 -10.74 7.73 3.44
N PRO A 623 -11.23 6.80 2.69
CA PRO A 623 -11.78 7.08 1.39
C PRO A 623 -13.30 7.20 1.47
N GLU A 624 -13.78 8.25 0.91
CA GLU A 624 -15.20 8.57 0.89
C GLU A 624 -15.97 7.73 -0.13
N VAL A 625 -15.32 7.04 -1.02
CA VAL A 625 -15.89 5.94 -1.79
C VAL A 625 -15.76 4.68 -0.97
N ASN A 626 -16.54 4.62 0.02
CA ASN A 626 -16.86 3.42 0.71
C ASN A 626 -18.23 2.98 0.15
N TRP A 627 -18.24 2.02 -0.72
CA TRP A 627 -19.45 1.37 -1.26
C TRP A 627 -20.37 0.79 -0.16
N GLY A 628 -20.34 1.32 1.04
CA GLY A 628 -20.93 0.74 2.23
C GLY A 628 -20.07 -0.35 2.85
N MET A 629 -18.77 -0.42 2.49
CA MET A 629 -17.86 -1.44 2.94
C MET A 629 -17.44 -1.24 4.40
N PRO A 630 -17.21 -2.31 5.15
CA PRO A 630 -16.83 -2.23 6.55
C PRO A 630 -15.40 -1.69 6.72
N VAL A 631 -15.10 -1.23 7.92
CA VAL A 631 -13.73 -0.91 8.32
C VAL A 631 -12.90 -2.20 8.37
N THR A 632 -11.79 -2.25 7.63
CA THR A 632 -10.78 -3.30 7.73
C THR A 632 -9.62 -2.80 8.59
N SER A 633 -9.77 -2.94 9.91
CA SER A 633 -8.76 -2.50 10.87
C SER A 633 -7.51 -3.39 10.85
N LEU A 634 -6.40 -2.91 11.43
CA LEU A 634 -5.19 -3.71 11.60
C LEU A 634 -5.46 -5.04 12.31
N GLU A 635 -6.28 -5.02 13.36
CA GLU A 635 -6.67 -6.24 14.09
C GLU A 635 -7.50 -7.16 13.21
N GLN A 636 -8.40 -6.61 12.39
CA GLN A 636 -9.23 -7.39 11.48
C GLN A 636 -8.36 -8.13 10.44
N THR A 637 -7.38 -7.44 9.84
CA THR A 637 -6.41 -8.09 8.93
C THR A 637 -5.58 -9.13 9.67
N TYR A 638 -5.12 -8.84 10.90
CA TYR A 638 -4.34 -9.79 11.69
C TYR A 638 -5.10 -11.06 12.04
N ARG A 639 -6.42 -11.01 12.17
CA ARG A 639 -7.28 -12.16 12.47
C ARG A 639 -7.47 -13.10 11.28
N LEU A 640 -7.01 -12.76 10.08
CA LEU A 640 -7.00 -13.70 8.96
C LEU A 640 -6.26 -14.98 9.38
N ASP A 641 -6.95 -16.09 9.36
CA ASP A 641 -6.34 -17.43 9.55
C ASP A 641 -6.42 -18.19 8.22
N PRO A 642 -5.29 -18.43 7.54
CA PRO A 642 -5.27 -19.17 6.29
C PRO A 642 -5.79 -20.60 6.37
N SER A 643 -5.90 -21.18 7.55
CA SER A 643 -6.53 -22.50 7.74
C SER A 643 -8.06 -22.44 7.84
N TRP A 644 -8.62 -21.24 8.00
CA TRP A 644 -10.06 -21.05 8.15
C TRP A 644 -10.83 -21.47 6.88
N GLY A 645 -11.88 -22.25 7.08
CA GLY A 645 -12.73 -22.73 5.98
C GLY A 645 -12.33 -24.10 5.40
N PHE A 646 -11.15 -24.63 5.73
CA PHE A 646 -10.72 -25.96 5.24
C PHE A 646 -11.26 -27.13 6.10
N GLY A 647 -11.83 -26.86 7.29
CA GLY A 647 -12.36 -27.89 8.18
C GLY A 647 -11.28 -28.80 8.81
N GLU A 648 -11.72 -29.97 9.36
CA GLU A 648 -10.81 -30.95 9.98
C GLU A 648 -9.91 -31.66 8.94
N SER A 649 -10.35 -31.74 7.69
CA SER A 649 -9.59 -32.30 6.57
C SER A 649 -8.82 -31.22 5.80
N PHE A 650 -8.14 -30.34 6.51
CA PHE A 650 -7.29 -29.31 5.89
C PHE A 650 -6.24 -29.96 4.97
N GLU A 651 -6.52 -29.95 3.69
CA GLU A 651 -5.57 -30.34 2.65
C GLU A 651 -4.72 -29.14 2.29
N GLN A 652 -3.60 -29.00 3.01
CA GLN A 652 -2.70 -27.87 2.93
C GLN A 652 -2.19 -27.58 1.51
N HIS A 653 -2.16 -28.59 0.63
CA HIS A 653 -1.72 -28.43 -0.75
C HIS A 653 -2.66 -27.60 -1.64
N HIS A 654 -3.93 -27.42 -1.27
CA HIS A 654 -4.85 -26.51 -1.98
C HIS A 654 -4.66 -25.05 -1.59
N LEU A 655 -4.17 -24.77 -0.38
CA LEU A 655 -3.84 -23.41 0.02
C LEU A 655 -2.58 -22.95 -0.67
N PHE A 656 -2.71 -22.00 -1.59
CA PHE A 656 -1.57 -21.46 -2.31
C PHE A 656 -0.97 -20.26 -1.61
N GLY A 657 -1.81 -19.32 -1.15
CA GLY A 657 -1.32 -18.11 -0.52
C GLY A 657 -2.38 -17.22 0.09
N VAL A 658 -1.91 -16.04 0.47
CA VAL A 658 -2.73 -14.92 0.93
C VAL A 658 -2.43 -13.69 0.06
N ALA A 659 -3.45 -12.88 -0.23
CA ALA A 659 -3.29 -11.65 -0.98
C ALA A 659 -4.00 -10.49 -0.28
N GLY A 660 -3.40 -9.30 -0.33
CA GLY A 660 -4.04 -8.04 0.06
C GLY A 660 -4.25 -7.16 -1.16
N THR A 661 -5.41 -6.55 -1.31
CA THR A 661 -5.75 -5.71 -2.45
C THR A 661 -5.73 -4.23 -2.10
N LEU A 662 -5.33 -3.42 -3.06
CA LEU A 662 -5.28 -1.97 -2.99
C LEU A 662 -5.90 -1.39 -4.27
N TRP A 663 -7.25 -1.47 -4.35
CA TRP A 663 -8.02 -0.83 -5.39
C TRP A 663 -7.85 0.69 -5.28
N SER A 664 -7.49 1.33 -6.39
CA SER A 664 -6.90 2.67 -6.31
C SER A 664 -7.87 3.82 -6.52
N GLU A 665 -9.19 3.57 -6.68
CA GLU A 665 -10.18 4.63 -6.88
C GLU A 665 -10.10 5.74 -5.83
N CYS A 666 -9.68 5.38 -4.61
CA CYS A 666 -9.54 6.30 -3.48
C CYS A 666 -8.10 6.42 -2.96
N ILE A 667 -7.12 6.03 -3.78
CA ILE A 667 -5.69 6.09 -3.45
C ILE A 667 -4.98 6.99 -4.45
N PRO A 668 -5.19 8.32 -4.41
CA PRO A 668 -4.72 9.23 -5.45
C PRO A 668 -3.21 9.52 -5.40
N THR A 669 -2.52 9.16 -4.32
CA THR A 669 -1.10 9.47 -4.14
C THR A 669 -0.29 8.30 -3.60
N PRO A 670 1.03 8.23 -3.86
CA PRO A 670 1.91 7.22 -3.29
C PRO A 670 1.91 7.20 -1.76
N GLU A 671 1.81 8.36 -1.10
CA GLU A 671 1.74 8.44 0.35
C GLU A 671 0.45 7.82 0.88
N ARG A 672 -0.68 8.04 0.20
CA ARG A 672 -1.95 7.39 0.55
C ARG A 672 -1.83 5.88 0.33
N LEU A 673 -1.18 5.41 -0.73
CA LEU A 673 -0.91 4.00 -0.97
C LEU A 673 -0.16 3.38 0.21
N PHE A 674 0.94 3.99 0.65
CA PHE A 674 1.69 3.50 1.81
C PHE A 674 0.88 3.52 3.12
N TYR A 675 0.11 4.57 3.36
CA TYR A 675 -0.76 4.68 4.54
C TYR A 675 -1.82 3.58 4.57
N MET A 676 -2.47 3.32 3.44
CA MET A 676 -3.48 2.27 3.33
C MET A 676 -2.86 0.87 3.45
N THR A 677 -1.62 0.69 3.02
CA THR A 677 -0.92 -0.59 3.07
C THR A 677 -0.41 -0.91 4.47
N TYR A 678 0.32 0.02 5.09
CA TYR A 678 1.03 -0.26 6.34
C TYR A 678 0.34 0.39 7.55
N PRO A 679 0.19 -0.36 8.68
CA PRO A 679 0.80 -1.66 9.01
C PRO A 679 0.00 -2.91 8.59
N ARG A 680 -1.13 -2.80 7.88
CA ARG A 680 -1.99 -3.96 7.58
C ARG A 680 -1.29 -5.02 6.73
N ALA A 681 -0.44 -4.63 5.80
CA ALA A 681 0.42 -5.56 5.05
C ALA A 681 1.39 -6.35 5.95
N MET A 682 1.84 -5.79 7.07
CA MET A 682 2.64 -6.54 8.07
C MET A 682 1.82 -7.66 8.72
N ALA A 683 0.53 -7.39 8.98
CA ALA A 683 -0.40 -8.37 9.54
C ALA A 683 -0.69 -9.49 8.54
N LEU A 684 -0.91 -9.13 7.27
CA LEU A 684 -1.08 -10.08 6.17
C LEU A 684 0.17 -10.95 5.98
N ALA A 685 1.35 -10.34 5.99
CA ALA A 685 2.63 -11.06 5.90
C ALA A 685 2.77 -12.11 7.02
N GLU A 686 2.42 -11.75 8.26
CA GLU A 686 2.46 -12.69 9.38
C GLU A 686 1.38 -13.78 9.25
N ALA A 687 0.23 -13.48 8.65
CA ALA A 687 -0.80 -14.49 8.36
C ALA A 687 -0.32 -15.54 7.36
N GLY A 688 0.36 -15.12 6.30
CA GLY A 688 0.89 -16.02 5.27
C GLY A 688 2.20 -16.73 5.65
N TRP A 689 2.93 -16.20 6.63
CA TRP A 689 4.24 -16.73 7.02
C TRP A 689 4.19 -17.59 8.27
N SER A 690 3.67 -17.04 9.39
CA SER A 690 3.84 -17.59 10.71
C SER A 690 2.80 -18.66 11.07
N PRO A 691 3.17 -19.70 11.82
CA PRO A 691 2.19 -20.68 12.34
C PRO A 691 1.15 -19.98 13.23
N GLN A 692 -0.10 -20.41 13.14
CA GLN A 692 -1.21 -19.82 13.93
C GLN A 692 -0.94 -19.87 15.44
N SER A 693 -0.27 -20.92 15.92
CA SER A 693 0.09 -21.09 17.34
C SER A 693 1.07 -20.03 17.86
N ARG A 694 1.81 -19.37 16.98
CA ARG A 694 2.76 -18.30 17.31
C ARG A 694 2.14 -16.92 17.28
N ARG A 695 1.00 -16.74 16.62
CA ARG A 695 0.37 -15.46 16.38
C ARG A 695 -0.47 -15.02 17.58
N GLN A 696 -0.09 -13.90 18.21
CA GLN A 696 -0.77 -13.30 19.35
C GLN A 696 -0.96 -11.80 19.11
N TRP A 697 -2.21 -11.33 19.11
CA TRP A 697 -2.54 -9.94 18.79
C TRP A 697 -1.80 -8.90 19.65
N PRO A 698 -1.75 -9.01 20.99
CA PRO A 698 -1.05 -8.02 21.82
C PRO A 698 0.45 -7.93 21.51
N ASP A 699 1.10 -9.07 21.24
CA ASP A 699 2.50 -9.14 20.85
C ASP A 699 2.72 -8.52 19.47
N PHE A 700 1.89 -8.87 18.49
CA PHE A 700 1.96 -8.27 17.15
C PHE A 700 1.75 -6.75 17.19
N GLN A 701 0.76 -6.26 17.95
CA GLN A 701 0.48 -4.83 18.10
C GLN A 701 1.72 -4.08 18.63
N GLN A 702 2.41 -4.65 19.61
CA GLN A 702 3.66 -4.08 20.12
C GLN A 702 4.76 -4.06 19.04
N ARG A 703 5.01 -5.20 18.37
CA ARG A 703 6.03 -5.30 17.31
C ARG A 703 5.74 -4.35 16.15
N SER A 704 4.49 -4.29 15.67
CA SER A 704 4.09 -3.40 14.56
C SER A 704 4.33 -1.93 14.87
N THR A 705 4.18 -1.50 16.12
CA THR A 705 4.49 -0.13 16.54
C THR A 705 5.97 0.22 16.33
N PHE A 706 6.89 -0.71 16.65
CA PHE A 706 8.32 -0.50 16.39
C PHE A 706 8.62 -0.42 14.90
N HIS A 707 8.00 -1.30 14.10
CA HIS A 707 8.19 -1.32 12.65
C HIS A 707 7.64 -0.08 11.97
N LEU A 708 6.50 0.44 12.40
CA LEU A 708 5.96 1.71 11.90
C LEU A 708 6.93 2.88 12.13
N ARG A 709 7.51 2.98 13.33
CA ARG A 709 8.53 4.00 13.62
C ARG A 709 9.71 3.89 12.66
N ALA A 710 10.21 2.68 12.45
CA ALA A 710 11.32 2.43 11.54
C ALA A 710 10.96 2.76 10.08
N LEU A 711 9.75 2.40 9.62
CA LEU A 711 9.25 2.71 8.29
C LEU A 711 9.19 4.23 8.05
N PHE A 712 8.62 4.99 8.97
CA PHE A 712 8.58 6.45 8.87
C PHE A 712 9.98 7.05 8.80
N THR A 713 10.91 6.58 9.64
CA THR A 713 12.28 7.09 9.64
C THR A 713 13.00 6.81 8.32
N ARG A 714 12.82 5.63 7.74
CA ARG A 714 13.42 5.26 6.42
C ARG A 714 12.89 6.14 5.31
N ARG A 715 11.59 6.30 5.19
CA ARG A 715 10.99 7.17 4.16
C ARG A 715 11.44 8.63 4.30
N LEU A 716 11.66 9.09 5.51
CA LEU A 716 12.21 10.42 5.77
C LEU A 716 13.65 10.58 5.26
N LEU A 717 14.46 9.54 5.37
CA LEU A 717 15.86 9.56 4.92
C LEU A 717 15.98 9.43 3.40
N ASP A 718 15.12 8.62 2.77
CA ASP A 718 15.15 8.39 1.31
C ASP A 718 14.64 9.62 0.55
N ALA A 719 13.65 10.33 1.08
CA ALA A 719 13.15 11.58 0.47
C ALA A 719 14.10 12.79 0.66
N SER A 720 15.13 12.66 1.50
CA SER A 720 16.18 13.70 1.70
C SER A 720 17.39 13.50 0.77
N ARG A 721 17.44 12.44 -0.02
CA ARG A 721 18.47 12.10 -1.00
C ARG A 721 17.96 12.34 -2.43
#